data_be8a38f7cc24cbd563dd6f5fcf92d55b
#
_entry.id   be8a38f7cc24cbd563dd6f5fcf92d55b
#
_cell.length_a   1.000
_cell.length_b   1.000
_cell.length_c   1.000
_cell.angle_alpha   90.00
_cell.angle_beta   90.00
_cell.angle_gamma   90.00
#
_symmetry.space_group_name_H-M   'P 1'
#
loop_
_entity.id
_entity.type
_entity.pdbx_description
1 polymer ?
#
loop_
_entity_poly.entity_id
_entity_poly.type
_entity_poly.pdbx_seq_one_letter_code
_entity_poly.pdbx_strand_id
1 'polypeptide(L)'
;MQEKFTRQAENVLKLAKNTAQSCKHSYIGTEHILVGLLEEEEGTAGRILEEFGVESDKLRSLITRLIAPSEVLVAELVPQYSPRARKLIEQALKDASGQKEEAGTEHLLLAMLKETDSVGTRLLYTMGVNIQKLYSAVLTAMGVEGESLSEALAQTRNEKTSGGTSTPTLDQYSRDLTAMAADGKLDPVVGRDREITRLIQILSRRTKNNPCLVGEPGVGKTAIVEGLAQQIVLGLVPETMRGKRVVVLDMSGMVAGSKYRGEFEERIRKVIDEVRADREILLFIDEFHTIIGAGGAEGALDASNILKPSLSRGEIQLIGATTLEEYRKYIEKDAALERRFQPVTVEEPSEEEALEILKGLKPYYEQHHGVEITDDALEAAVKMSVRYINDRFLPDKAIDVIDEASSKVRLKNYQTSPDIEKLEKEILALRKEKETAIKTADLAMAKEIQNRQKELEAELDSCKEKDARKNRRRKVVNENAVADTISEWTRIPVQKLTEGETKRLAHLEKELHKSVIGQEEAVKAVSQAVKRGRVGLKDPSRPIGSFLFLGPTGVGKTELSKALAEAVFGSEQAMIRVDMSEYMEKHSVSKMIGSPPGYVGYDEGGQLSEKVRRNPYSVILFDEIEKAHPDVFNILLQVLDDGHITDAHGRKVDFKQTIIIMTSNAGAQSIIEPKKLGFLNSPDEKQDYERMKSNVMEEVRRLFKPEFLNRIDEIMVFHPLNKAHICKIVGIMLRTLEKRCLDQMDIRLKVTDSARDFLAEAGFDSKYGARPLRRAIQTKIEDVLANEILEGHIKRGDTVRVQMHQKQLRFTPVKNRQTTKNKKDIKS
;
A
#
# COMPACT_ATOMS: atom_id res chain seq x y z
N MET A 1 57.87 -23.06 29.63
CA MET A 1 58.30 -22.36 28.43
C MET A 1 57.78 -20.93 28.57
N GLN A 2 58.67 -19.93 28.45
CA GLN A 2 58.25 -18.53 28.50
C GLN A 2 57.40 -18.26 27.28
N GLU A 3 56.11 -17.94 27.47
CA GLU A 3 55.20 -17.52 26.45
C GLU A 3 55.73 -16.22 25.85
N LYS A 4 56.08 -16.21 24.55
CA LYS A 4 56.67 -15.07 23.88
C LYS A 4 55.73 -14.53 22.82
N PHE A 5 55.68 -13.21 22.74
CA PHE A 5 55.05 -12.50 21.62
C PHE A 5 56.05 -12.33 20.48
N THR A 6 55.56 -12.28 19.26
CA THR A 6 56.36 -11.79 18.12
C THR A 6 56.72 -10.31 18.31
N ARG A 7 57.77 -9.84 17.67
CA ARG A 7 58.22 -8.44 17.74
C ARG A 7 57.09 -7.48 17.33
N GLN A 8 56.29 -7.89 16.36
CA GLN A 8 55.11 -7.08 15.87
C GLN A 8 54.02 -7.03 16.93
N ALA A 9 53.67 -8.11 17.57
CA ALA A 9 52.67 -8.16 18.66
C ALA A 9 53.11 -7.32 19.89
N GLU A 10 54.41 -7.32 20.21
CA GLU A 10 54.96 -6.43 21.27
C GLU A 10 54.82 -4.95 20.90
N ASN A 11 55.06 -4.60 19.62
CA ASN A 11 54.84 -3.22 19.11
C ASN A 11 53.38 -2.82 19.19
N VAL A 12 52.44 -3.68 18.81
CA VAL A 12 50.98 -3.42 18.98
C VAL A 12 50.64 -3.06 20.43
N LEU A 13 51.18 -3.82 21.41
CA LEU A 13 50.91 -3.54 22.81
C LEU A 13 51.52 -2.22 23.26
N LYS A 14 52.71 -1.83 22.71
CA LYS A 14 53.32 -0.50 22.97
C LYS A 14 52.46 0.63 22.32
N LEU A 15 52.02 0.45 21.08
CA LEU A 15 51.13 1.40 20.38
C LEU A 15 49.78 1.53 21.12
N ALA A 16 49.21 0.44 21.60
CA ALA A 16 47.99 0.47 22.41
C ALA A 16 48.17 1.30 23.70
N LYS A 17 49.33 1.19 24.35
CA LYS A 17 49.67 2.02 25.55
C LYS A 17 49.80 3.49 25.19
N ASN A 18 50.48 3.83 24.12
CA ASN A 18 50.62 5.20 23.63
C ASN A 18 49.25 5.80 23.26
N THR A 19 48.39 5.03 22.61
CA THR A 19 47.02 5.44 22.26
C THR A 19 46.20 5.72 23.50
N ALA A 20 46.25 4.84 24.53
CA ALA A 20 45.57 5.10 25.80
C ALA A 20 46.03 6.40 26.49
N GLN A 21 47.33 6.68 26.45
CA GLN A 21 47.90 7.92 26.97
C GLN A 21 47.46 9.15 26.18
N SER A 22 47.46 9.07 24.84
CA SER A 22 47.01 10.16 23.96
C SER A 22 45.52 10.50 24.16
N CYS A 23 44.69 9.49 24.40
CA CYS A 23 43.26 9.64 24.68
C CYS A 23 42.98 10.05 26.15
N LYS A 24 44.00 10.17 26.99
CA LYS A 24 43.91 10.46 28.44
C LYS A 24 43.07 9.44 29.24
N HIS A 25 43.18 8.16 28.85
CA HIS A 25 42.49 7.08 29.54
C HIS A 25 43.40 6.52 30.67
N SER A 26 42.81 6.16 31.80
CA SER A 26 43.51 5.57 32.94
C SER A 26 43.80 4.07 32.79
N TYR A 27 43.31 3.44 31.71
CA TYR A 27 43.47 2.03 31.46
C TYR A 27 43.73 1.75 29.95
N ILE A 28 44.33 0.60 29.69
CA ILE A 28 44.49 0.09 28.31
C ILE A 28 43.36 -0.94 28.06
N GLY A 29 42.40 -0.60 27.23
CA GLY A 29 41.26 -1.46 26.83
C GLY A 29 41.49 -2.14 25.48
N THR A 30 40.52 -2.97 25.08
CA THR A 30 40.56 -3.70 23.79
C THR A 30 40.47 -2.74 22.60
N GLU A 31 39.84 -1.58 22.75
CA GLU A 31 39.80 -0.49 21.79
C GLU A 31 41.19 0.07 21.46
N HIS A 32 42.04 0.20 22.45
CA HIS A 32 43.40 0.67 22.27
C HIS A 32 44.28 -0.39 21.58
N ILE A 33 44.06 -1.66 21.91
CA ILE A 33 44.73 -2.77 21.22
C ILE A 33 44.32 -2.82 19.75
N LEU A 34 43.05 -2.55 19.43
CA LEU A 34 42.56 -2.50 18.05
C LEU A 34 43.26 -1.38 17.23
N VAL A 35 43.43 -0.19 17.84
CA VAL A 35 44.19 0.89 17.19
C VAL A 35 45.65 0.47 16.98
N GLY A 36 46.24 -0.17 17.98
CA GLY A 36 47.62 -0.68 17.88
C GLY A 36 47.79 -1.71 16.75
N LEU A 37 46.79 -2.58 16.53
CA LEU A 37 46.78 -3.54 15.44
C LEU A 37 46.71 -2.88 14.04
N LEU A 38 46.02 -1.75 13.93
CA LEU A 38 45.95 -0.98 12.68
C LEU A 38 47.20 -0.14 12.40
N GLU A 39 47.89 0.32 13.45
CA GLU A 39 49.09 1.17 13.32
C GLU A 39 50.39 0.38 13.16
N GLU A 40 50.34 -0.91 13.28
CA GLU A 40 51.50 -1.81 13.03
C GLU A 40 51.54 -2.16 11.54
N GLU A 41 52.36 -1.43 10.77
CA GLU A 41 52.46 -1.54 9.31
C GLU A 41 52.90 -2.93 8.79
N GLU A 42 53.68 -3.66 9.54
CA GLU A 42 54.19 -4.97 9.17
C GLU A 42 53.31 -6.13 9.68
N GLY A 43 52.23 -5.80 10.44
CA GLY A 43 51.36 -6.80 11.06
C GLY A 43 50.33 -7.39 10.06
N THR A 44 50.15 -8.70 10.08
CA THR A 44 49.12 -9.40 9.28
C THR A 44 47.70 -8.91 9.65
N ALA A 45 47.44 -8.69 10.92
CA ALA A 45 46.16 -8.24 11.39
C ALA A 45 45.79 -6.83 10.90
N GLY A 46 46.76 -5.91 10.85
CA GLY A 46 46.55 -4.56 10.32
C GLY A 46 46.12 -4.56 8.87
N ARG A 47 46.80 -5.32 8.00
CA ARG A 47 46.45 -5.46 6.57
C ARG A 47 45.05 -6.01 6.37
N ILE A 48 44.68 -7.04 7.14
CA ILE A 48 43.32 -7.61 7.04
C ILE A 48 42.27 -6.57 7.46
N LEU A 49 42.51 -5.83 8.53
CA LEU A 49 41.59 -4.77 8.97
C LEU A 49 41.43 -3.65 7.94
N GLU A 50 42.51 -3.25 7.25
CA GLU A 50 42.50 -2.26 6.17
C GLU A 50 41.74 -2.78 4.93
N GLU A 51 41.88 -4.05 4.55
CA GLU A 51 41.11 -4.69 3.47
C GLU A 51 39.59 -4.67 3.75
N PHE A 52 39.20 -4.72 5.04
CA PHE A 52 37.81 -4.58 5.47
C PHE A 52 37.36 -3.12 5.66
N GLY A 53 38.18 -2.15 5.27
CA GLY A 53 37.84 -0.73 5.27
C GLY A 53 37.94 -0.04 6.65
N VAL A 54 38.70 -0.62 7.59
CA VAL A 54 38.92 -0.02 8.93
C VAL A 54 40.07 1.00 8.84
N GLU A 55 39.76 2.27 9.01
CA GLU A 55 40.76 3.36 9.00
C GLU A 55 41.08 3.80 10.44
N SER A 56 42.37 3.96 10.73
CA SER A 56 42.86 4.34 12.04
C SER A 56 42.30 5.72 12.52
N ASP A 57 42.21 6.71 11.65
CA ASP A 57 41.70 8.05 11.99
C ASP A 57 40.21 8.02 12.35
N LYS A 58 39.41 7.26 11.63
CA LYS A 58 37.97 7.07 11.93
C LYS A 58 37.80 6.36 13.26
N LEU A 59 38.59 5.32 13.51
CA LEU A 59 38.55 4.57 14.77
C LEU A 59 38.93 5.46 15.96
N ARG A 60 40.02 6.26 15.85
CA ARG A 60 40.42 7.19 16.89
C ARG A 60 39.34 8.25 17.17
N SER A 61 38.70 8.77 16.13
CA SER A 61 37.60 9.76 16.29
C SER A 61 36.39 9.14 17.02
N LEU A 62 36.06 7.87 16.73
CA LEU A 62 35.00 7.14 17.42
C LEU A 62 35.33 6.88 18.88
N ILE A 63 36.57 6.47 19.20
CA ILE A 63 37.01 6.29 20.57
C ILE A 63 36.89 7.58 21.37
N THR A 64 37.39 8.70 20.82
CA THR A 64 37.34 10.01 21.51
C THR A 64 35.89 10.50 21.73
N ARG A 65 34.97 10.15 20.80
CA ARG A 65 33.57 10.57 20.88
C ARG A 65 32.71 9.68 21.81
N LEU A 66 33.00 8.37 21.86
CA LEU A 66 32.18 7.40 22.59
C LEU A 66 32.71 7.12 24.01
N ILE A 67 34.02 7.30 24.27
CA ILE A 67 34.62 7.00 25.53
C ILE A 67 35.12 8.31 26.12
N ALA A 68 34.49 8.74 27.23
CA ALA A 68 34.89 9.98 27.90
C ALA A 68 36.29 9.87 28.49
N PRO A 69 37.14 10.92 28.41
CA PRO A 69 38.43 10.94 29.07
C PRO A 69 38.24 10.86 30.61
N SER A 70 39.18 10.22 31.29
CA SER A 70 39.14 10.13 32.75
C SER A 70 39.25 11.52 33.42
N GLU A 71 38.33 11.88 34.29
CA GLU A 71 38.30 13.17 35.02
C GLU A 71 39.44 13.33 36.02
N VAL A 72 40.19 12.28 36.27
CA VAL A 72 41.30 12.30 37.24
C VAL A 72 42.56 12.78 36.55
N LEU A 73 42.96 14.01 36.86
CA LEU A 73 44.27 14.59 36.54
C LEU A 73 45.39 13.80 37.25
N VAL A 74 45.83 12.71 36.63
CA VAL A 74 46.98 11.96 37.14
C VAL A 74 48.10 12.00 36.12
N ALA A 75 48.98 12.95 36.28
CA ALA A 75 50.15 13.17 35.40
C ALA A 75 51.23 12.07 35.52
N GLU A 76 51.07 11.03 36.35
CA GLU A 76 52.12 10.02 36.62
C GLU A 76 51.67 8.56 36.69
N LEU A 77 50.41 8.22 36.34
CA LEU A 77 50.00 6.80 36.35
C LEU A 77 50.19 6.16 34.98
N VAL A 78 51.05 5.16 34.91
CA VAL A 78 51.16 4.28 33.73
C VAL A 78 49.84 3.50 33.57
N PRO A 79 49.11 3.67 32.46
CA PRO A 79 47.83 2.98 32.28
C PRO A 79 48.01 1.46 32.40
N GLN A 80 47.15 0.81 33.18
CA GLN A 80 47.16 -0.63 33.36
C GLN A 80 46.13 -1.29 32.40
N TYR A 81 46.40 -2.52 32.00
CA TYR A 81 45.47 -3.27 31.19
C TYR A 81 44.15 -3.53 31.92
N SER A 82 43.05 -3.26 31.25
CA SER A 82 41.72 -3.61 31.76
C SER A 82 41.58 -5.14 31.93
N PRO A 83 40.68 -5.60 32.81
CA PRO A 83 40.49 -7.07 33.00
C PRO A 83 40.20 -7.82 31.68
N ARG A 84 39.46 -7.21 30.76
CA ARG A 84 39.17 -7.75 29.46
C ARG A 84 40.39 -7.76 28.53
N ALA A 85 41.15 -6.70 28.50
CA ALA A 85 42.40 -6.66 27.72
C ALA A 85 43.43 -7.68 28.22
N ARG A 86 43.51 -7.91 29.53
CA ARG A 86 44.35 -8.99 30.08
C ARG A 86 43.89 -10.36 29.64
N LYS A 87 42.58 -10.64 29.72
CA LYS A 87 42.00 -11.90 29.31
C LYS A 87 42.23 -12.18 27.80
N LEU A 88 42.10 -11.11 26.97
CA LEU A 88 42.40 -11.18 25.52
C LEU A 88 43.87 -11.57 25.28
N ILE A 89 44.79 -10.92 25.97
CA ILE A 89 46.22 -11.18 25.84
C ILE A 89 46.54 -12.62 26.29
N GLU A 90 45.97 -13.10 27.41
CA GLU A 90 46.13 -14.45 27.91
C GLU A 90 45.54 -15.48 26.92
N GLN A 91 44.43 -15.18 26.30
CA GLN A 91 43.82 -16.05 25.30
C GLN A 91 44.66 -16.14 24.02
N ALA A 92 45.19 -15.01 23.53
CA ALA A 92 46.09 -14.99 22.38
C ALA A 92 47.36 -15.84 22.63
N LEU A 93 47.95 -15.76 23.85
CA LEU A 93 49.08 -16.58 24.25
C LEU A 93 48.73 -18.07 24.32
N LYS A 94 47.54 -18.43 24.84
CA LYS A 94 47.08 -19.82 24.88
C LYS A 94 46.87 -20.40 23.49
N ASP A 95 46.22 -19.62 22.60
CA ASP A 95 45.95 -20.05 21.22
C ASP A 95 47.27 -20.32 20.47
N ALA A 96 48.28 -19.43 20.61
CA ALA A 96 49.59 -19.59 20.00
C ALA A 96 50.38 -20.78 20.61
N SER A 97 50.32 -20.95 21.94
CA SER A 97 51.00 -22.10 22.63
C SER A 97 50.42 -23.43 22.20
N GLY A 98 49.12 -23.50 21.89
CA GLY A 98 48.48 -24.70 21.33
C GLY A 98 49.05 -25.11 19.97
N GLN A 99 49.46 -24.12 19.16
CA GLN A 99 50.08 -24.33 17.82
C GLN A 99 51.62 -24.44 17.88
N LYS A 100 52.22 -24.27 19.03
CA LYS A 100 53.69 -24.21 19.25
C LYS A 100 54.41 -23.06 18.57
N GLU A 101 53.67 -21.93 18.39
CA GLU A 101 54.15 -20.71 17.77
C GLU A 101 54.26 -19.57 18.79
N GLU A 102 54.93 -18.47 18.40
CA GLU A 102 54.90 -17.23 19.16
C GLU A 102 53.59 -16.46 18.85
N ALA A 103 53.00 -15.78 19.85
CA ALA A 103 51.76 -15.04 19.64
C ALA A 103 51.97 -13.83 18.75
N GLY A 104 51.45 -13.89 17.52
CA GLY A 104 51.45 -12.83 16.53
C GLY A 104 50.26 -11.86 16.61
N THR A 105 50.23 -10.89 15.70
CA THR A 105 49.14 -9.88 15.58
C THR A 105 47.80 -10.52 15.26
N GLU A 106 47.82 -11.60 14.43
CA GLU A 106 46.66 -12.41 14.07
C GLU A 106 46.04 -13.11 15.29
N HIS A 107 46.84 -13.60 16.22
CA HIS A 107 46.36 -14.21 17.44
C HIS A 107 45.65 -13.18 18.37
N LEU A 108 46.20 -11.94 18.45
CA LEU A 108 45.54 -10.87 19.22
C LEU A 108 44.19 -10.47 18.60
N LEU A 109 44.14 -10.35 17.26
CA LEU A 109 42.89 -10.06 16.56
C LEU A 109 41.88 -11.19 16.69
N LEU A 110 42.32 -12.44 16.53
CA LEU A 110 41.49 -13.62 16.69
C LEU A 110 40.88 -13.71 18.10
N ALA A 111 41.70 -13.49 19.15
CA ALA A 111 41.25 -13.47 20.52
C ALA A 111 40.23 -12.34 20.78
N MET A 112 40.42 -11.18 20.13
CA MET A 112 39.48 -10.07 20.19
C MET A 112 38.15 -10.42 19.54
N LEU A 113 38.12 -11.02 18.36
CA LEU A 113 36.92 -11.41 17.62
C LEU A 113 36.16 -12.56 18.30
N LYS A 114 36.84 -13.46 19.03
CA LYS A 114 36.22 -14.47 19.88
C LYS A 114 35.42 -13.85 21.03
N GLU A 115 35.90 -12.74 21.58
CA GLU A 115 35.20 -12.01 22.65
C GLU A 115 34.27 -10.92 22.06
N THR A 116 33.07 -11.35 21.62
CA THR A 116 32.09 -10.49 20.95
C THR A 116 31.65 -9.29 21.80
N ASP A 117 31.82 -9.35 23.10
CA ASP A 117 31.48 -8.30 24.08
C ASP A 117 32.60 -7.27 24.31
N SER A 118 33.73 -7.40 23.62
CA SER A 118 34.83 -6.48 23.73
C SER A 118 34.51 -5.13 23.09
N VAL A 119 35.03 -4.03 23.66
CA VAL A 119 34.84 -2.68 23.10
C VAL A 119 35.43 -2.62 21.69
N GLY A 120 36.58 -3.28 21.46
CA GLY A 120 37.19 -3.36 20.13
C GLY A 120 36.27 -4.00 19.08
N THR A 121 35.65 -5.13 19.40
CA THR A 121 34.72 -5.82 18.50
C THR A 121 33.46 -4.99 18.21
N ARG A 122 32.94 -4.28 19.22
CA ARG A 122 31.80 -3.35 19.06
C ARG A 122 32.14 -2.16 18.17
N LEU A 123 33.32 -1.61 18.25
CA LEU A 123 33.78 -0.53 17.37
C LEU A 123 33.87 -1.00 15.92
N LEU A 124 34.39 -2.20 15.67
CA LEU A 124 34.40 -2.82 14.32
C LEU A 124 32.99 -2.96 13.77
N TYR A 125 32.03 -3.42 14.60
CA TYR A 125 30.64 -3.54 14.20
C TYR A 125 30.01 -2.17 13.87
N THR A 126 30.29 -1.14 14.69
CA THR A 126 29.83 0.25 14.47
C THR A 126 30.39 0.84 13.16
N MET A 127 31.56 0.40 12.73
CA MET A 127 32.16 0.78 11.45
C MET A 127 31.61 -0.02 10.25
N GLY A 128 30.64 -0.91 10.47
CA GLY A 128 30.01 -1.71 9.41
C GLY A 128 30.80 -2.95 8.99
N VAL A 129 31.82 -3.36 9.77
CA VAL A 129 32.64 -4.54 9.45
C VAL A 129 31.90 -5.82 9.78
N ASN A 130 31.83 -6.73 8.82
CA ASN A 130 31.26 -8.06 9.05
C ASN A 130 32.25 -8.95 9.82
N ILE A 131 32.00 -9.10 11.12
CA ILE A 131 32.88 -9.81 12.05
C ILE A 131 33.13 -11.28 11.63
N GLN A 132 32.12 -11.94 11.05
CA GLN A 132 32.28 -13.35 10.61
C GLN A 132 33.21 -13.45 9.40
N LYS A 133 33.08 -12.55 8.43
CA LYS A 133 33.99 -12.51 7.29
C LYS A 133 35.41 -12.14 7.73
N LEU A 134 35.54 -11.19 8.66
CA LEU A 134 36.81 -10.81 9.23
C LEU A 134 37.44 -11.99 9.97
N TYR A 135 36.68 -12.72 10.79
CA TYR A 135 37.14 -13.91 11.52
C TYR A 135 37.63 -15.02 10.56
N SER A 136 36.87 -15.29 9.48
CA SER A 136 37.29 -16.27 8.46
C SER A 136 38.56 -15.81 7.72
N ALA A 137 38.70 -14.51 7.41
CA ALA A 137 39.92 -14.00 6.78
C ALA A 137 41.17 -14.14 7.67
N VAL A 138 41.02 -13.90 8.98
CA VAL A 138 42.10 -14.08 9.94
C VAL A 138 42.52 -15.59 10.03
N LEU A 139 41.57 -16.51 10.11
CA LEU A 139 41.85 -17.93 10.11
C LEU A 139 42.53 -18.40 8.82
N THR A 140 42.10 -17.89 7.67
CA THR A 140 42.76 -18.21 6.39
C THR A 140 44.19 -17.67 6.35
N ALA A 141 44.45 -16.48 6.89
CA ALA A 141 45.79 -15.90 7.00
C ALA A 141 46.71 -16.70 7.95
N MET A 142 46.11 -17.38 8.93
CA MET A 142 46.83 -18.33 9.85
C MET A 142 47.02 -19.74 9.22
N GLY A 143 46.63 -19.92 7.93
CA GLY A 143 46.84 -21.20 7.24
C GLY A 143 45.78 -22.27 7.51
N VAL A 144 44.63 -21.90 8.08
CA VAL A 144 43.51 -22.82 8.30
C VAL A 144 42.64 -22.84 7.06
N GLU A 145 42.68 -23.88 6.24
CA GLU A 145 41.94 -24.01 4.98
C GLU A 145 41.01 -25.25 4.97
N GLY A 146 39.99 -25.24 4.12
CA GLY A 146 39.15 -26.40 3.81
C GLY A 146 38.21 -26.85 4.94
N GLU A 147 38.15 -28.16 5.19
CA GLU A 147 37.28 -28.79 6.21
C GLU A 147 37.59 -28.29 7.63
N SER A 148 38.85 -28.01 7.93
CA SER A 148 39.25 -27.46 9.22
C SER A 148 38.78 -26.06 9.49
N LEU A 149 38.56 -25.26 8.44
CA LEU A 149 37.94 -23.93 8.53
C LEU A 149 36.43 -24.04 8.87
N SER A 150 35.73 -24.98 8.23
CA SER A 150 34.33 -25.26 8.51
C SER A 150 34.11 -25.83 9.92
N GLU A 151 35.02 -26.63 10.41
CA GLU A 151 35.00 -27.14 11.79
C GLU A 151 35.32 -26.07 12.83
N ALA A 152 36.28 -25.18 12.56
CA ALA A 152 36.59 -24.04 13.44
C ALA A 152 35.45 -23.05 13.52
N LEU A 153 34.73 -22.80 12.41
CA LEU A 153 33.51 -21.97 12.35
C LEU A 153 32.33 -22.67 13.06
N ALA A 154 32.24 -24.00 12.97
CA ALA A 154 31.22 -24.80 13.66
C ALA A 154 31.50 -24.91 15.17
N GLN A 155 32.76 -25.00 15.61
CA GLN A 155 33.14 -24.97 17.03
C GLN A 155 32.83 -23.65 17.70
N THR A 156 33.02 -22.51 17.01
CA THR A 156 32.60 -21.18 17.51
C THR A 156 31.07 -21.04 17.60
N ARG A 157 30.31 -21.78 16.78
CA ARG A 157 28.87 -21.96 16.92
C ARG A 157 28.51 -22.87 18.11
N ASN A 158 29.21 -23.97 18.29
CA ASN A 158 28.93 -24.97 19.33
C ASN A 158 29.35 -24.53 20.75
N GLU A 159 30.40 -23.73 20.92
CA GLU A 159 30.75 -23.16 22.23
C GLU A 159 29.72 -22.16 22.77
N LYS A 160 28.88 -21.57 21.91
CA LYS A 160 27.71 -20.81 22.32
C LYS A 160 26.47 -21.67 22.61
N THR A 161 26.45 -22.93 22.19
CA THR A 161 25.32 -23.86 22.40
C THR A 161 25.57 -24.92 23.47
N SER A 162 26.72 -24.99 24.07
CA SER A 162 27.04 -25.99 25.12
C SER A 162 26.52 -25.66 26.52
N GLY A 163 25.56 -24.75 26.64
CA GLY A 163 24.81 -24.51 27.87
C GLY A 163 23.29 -24.52 27.70
N GLY A 164 22.79 -24.62 26.46
CA GLY A 164 21.35 -24.59 26.17
C GLY A 164 20.77 -26.00 26.02
N THR A 165 19.63 -26.24 26.67
CA THR A 165 18.78 -27.40 26.44
C THR A 165 18.41 -27.47 24.96
N SER A 166 18.53 -28.69 24.36
CA SER A 166 18.10 -28.92 22.97
C SER A 166 16.58 -28.60 22.84
N THR A 167 16.21 -27.71 21.92
CA THR A 167 14.83 -27.30 21.66
C THR A 167 14.35 -27.73 20.26
N PRO A 168 14.35 -29.03 19.93
CA PRO A 168 14.12 -29.50 18.55
C PRO A 168 12.71 -29.25 18.07
N THR A 169 11.71 -29.31 18.95
CA THR A 169 10.31 -29.08 18.58
C THR A 169 10.06 -27.58 18.38
N LEU A 170 10.61 -26.73 19.24
CA LEU A 170 10.52 -25.29 19.11
C LEU A 170 11.21 -24.82 17.81
N ASP A 171 12.42 -25.27 17.56
CA ASP A 171 13.20 -24.87 16.38
C ASP A 171 12.54 -25.30 15.05
N GLN A 172 11.72 -26.37 15.08
CA GLN A 172 10.95 -26.82 13.91
C GLN A 172 9.78 -25.87 13.57
N TYR A 173 9.12 -25.28 14.58
CA TYR A 173 7.93 -24.46 14.41
C TYR A 173 8.13 -22.99 14.77
N SER A 174 9.39 -22.54 14.74
CA SER A 174 9.70 -21.17 15.12
C SER A 174 10.80 -20.53 14.29
N ARG A 175 10.92 -19.21 14.42
CA ARG A 175 12.04 -18.43 13.87
C ARG A 175 12.77 -17.72 14.99
N ASP A 176 14.06 -17.88 15.07
CA ASP A 176 14.91 -17.21 16.05
C ASP A 176 15.31 -15.82 15.52
N LEU A 177 14.66 -14.78 16.05
CA LEU A 177 14.96 -13.39 15.67
C LEU A 177 16.34 -12.94 16.12
N THR A 178 16.82 -13.47 17.24
CA THR A 178 18.15 -13.13 17.76
C THR A 178 19.25 -13.70 16.86
N ALA A 179 19.06 -14.92 16.36
CA ALA A 179 19.96 -15.50 15.37
C ALA A 179 19.91 -14.74 14.03
N MET A 180 18.71 -14.37 13.57
CA MET A 180 18.54 -13.56 12.35
C MET A 180 19.15 -12.16 12.49
N ALA A 181 19.06 -11.55 13.67
CA ALA A 181 19.70 -10.27 13.97
C ALA A 181 21.22 -10.39 13.93
N ALA A 182 21.78 -11.45 14.50
CA ALA A 182 23.22 -11.73 14.47
C ALA A 182 23.73 -11.97 13.04
N ASP A 183 22.92 -12.61 12.19
CA ASP A 183 23.21 -12.83 10.77
C ASP A 183 23.00 -11.55 9.90
N GLY A 184 22.49 -10.45 10.46
CA GLY A 184 22.18 -9.23 9.72
C GLY A 184 21.03 -9.38 8.71
N LYS A 185 20.09 -10.29 8.97
CA LYS A 185 18.95 -10.58 8.09
C LYS A 185 17.68 -9.81 8.44
N LEU A 186 17.69 -9.07 9.55
CA LEU A 186 16.57 -8.23 9.96
C LEU A 186 16.75 -6.80 9.45
N ASP A 187 15.65 -6.20 9.06
CA ASP A 187 15.62 -4.81 8.67
C ASP A 187 15.88 -3.89 9.89
N PRO A 188 16.45 -2.69 9.70
CA PRO A 188 16.68 -1.76 10.79
C PRO A 188 15.35 -1.23 11.33
N VAL A 189 15.22 -1.22 12.65
CA VAL A 189 14.04 -0.66 13.32
C VAL A 189 14.34 0.78 13.71
N VAL A 190 13.51 1.70 13.22
CA VAL A 190 13.66 3.16 13.41
C VAL A 190 12.44 3.70 14.15
N GLY A 191 12.64 4.62 15.08
CA GLY A 191 11.57 5.41 15.72
C GLY A 191 10.72 4.66 16.75
N ARG A 192 11.14 3.46 17.21
CA ARG A 192 10.40 2.65 18.20
C ARG A 192 11.13 2.43 19.54
N ASP A 193 12.05 3.31 19.87
CA ASP A 193 12.87 3.19 21.08
C ASP A 193 12.05 3.24 22.38
N ARG A 194 10.95 3.99 22.39
CA ARG A 194 10.06 4.10 23.55
C ARG A 194 9.35 2.78 23.85
N GLU A 195 8.80 2.17 22.82
CA GLU A 195 8.08 0.91 22.93
C GLU A 195 9.05 -0.25 23.28
N ILE A 196 10.24 -0.28 22.66
CA ILE A 196 11.27 -1.28 22.98
C ILE A 196 11.74 -1.11 24.43
N THR A 197 12.00 0.12 24.89
CA THR A 197 12.35 0.38 26.28
C THR A 197 11.24 -0.07 27.21
N ARG A 198 9.99 0.17 26.86
CA ARG A 198 8.83 -0.27 27.65
C ARG A 198 8.72 -1.80 27.72
N LEU A 199 8.99 -2.51 26.61
CA LEU A 199 9.08 -3.97 26.57
C LEU A 199 10.14 -4.48 27.55
N ILE A 200 11.33 -3.94 27.50
CA ILE A 200 12.46 -4.30 28.38
C ILE A 200 12.08 -4.06 29.84
N GLN A 201 11.44 -2.93 30.16
CA GLN A 201 10.98 -2.64 31.51
C GLN A 201 9.98 -3.69 32.03
N ILE A 202 9.02 -4.09 31.19
CA ILE A 202 8.00 -5.07 31.57
C ILE A 202 8.63 -6.45 31.72
N LEU A 203 9.46 -6.90 30.78
CA LEU A 203 10.15 -8.18 30.82
C LEU A 203 11.08 -8.32 32.04
N SER A 204 11.59 -7.20 32.56
CA SER A 204 12.45 -7.16 33.75
C SER A 204 11.68 -7.17 35.07
N ARG A 205 10.34 -7.16 35.04
CA ARG A 205 9.49 -7.19 36.25
C ARG A 205 9.47 -8.57 36.88
N ARG A 206 9.22 -8.61 38.21
CA ARG A 206 9.01 -9.88 38.93
C ARG A 206 7.65 -10.48 38.68
N THR A 207 6.62 -9.65 38.46
CA THR A 207 5.23 -10.04 38.20
C THR A 207 4.69 -9.20 37.05
N LYS A 208 3.70 -9.70 36.31
CA LYS A 208 3.17 -9.08 35.08
C LYS A 208 4.30 -8.76 34.10
N ASN A 209 5.17 -9.76 33.90
CA ASN A 209 6.37 -9.66 33.08
C ASN A 209 6.15 -10.15 31.62
N ASN A 210 4.91 -10.33 31.20
CA ASN A 210 4.54 -10.66 29.85
C ASN A 210 3.94 -9.42 29.17
N PRO A 211 4.67 -8.71 28.28
CA PRO A 211 4.11 -7.61 27.53
C PRO A 211 3.16 -8.12 26.43
N CYS A 212 2.10 -7.36 26.17
CA CYS A 212 1.24 -7.55 25.01
C CYS A 212 1.24 -6.26 24.19
N LEU A 213 1.77 -6.30 22.98
CA LEU A 213 1.72 -5.20 22.02
C LEU A 213 0.30 -5.09 21.46
N VAL A 214 -0.33 -3.97 21.69
CA VAL A 214 -1.73 -3.72 21.33
C VAL A 214 -1.78 -2.55 20.37
N GLY A 215 -2.26 -2.77 19.15
CA GLY A 215 -2.36 -1.72 18.13
C GLY A 215 -2.99 -2.24 16.84
N GLU A 216 -3.32 -1.34 15.96
CA GLU A 216 -3.91 -1.67 14.67
C GLU A 216 -2.97 -2.50 13.78
N PRO A 217 -3.50 -3.25 12.78
CA PRO A 217 -2.66 -3.98 11.82
C PRO A 217 -1.76 -3.01 11.06
N GLY A 218 -0.49 -3.40 10.81
CA GLY A 218 0.43 -2.60 10.01
C GLY A 218 1.12 -1.43 10.74
N VAL A 219 0.90 -1.23 12.06
CA VAL A 219 1.60 -0.18 12.83
C VAL A 219 3.03 -0.55 13.23
N GLY A 220 3.49 -1.76 12.92
CA GLY A 220 4.86 -2.21 13.18
C GLY A 220 5.05 -2.93 14.53
N LYS A 221 4.06 -3.66 15.05
CA LYS A 221 4.17 -4.45 16.28
C LYS A 221 5.31 -5.48 16.22
N THR A 222 5.43 -6.21 15.12
CA THR A 222 6.48 -7.21 14.91
C THR A 222 7.87 -6.57 14.84
N ALA A 223 7.99 -5.41 14.18
CA ALA A 223 9.25 -4.66 14.09
C ALA A 223 9.79 -4.26 15.47
N ILE A 224 8.93 -3.94 16.44
CA ILE A 224 9.35 -3.63 17.83
C ILE A 224 10.05 -4.84 18.45
N VAL A 225 9.58 -6.05 18.20
CA VAL A 225 10.17 -7.28 18.73
C VAL A 225 11.48 -7.61 18.00
N GLU A 226 11.54 -7.35 16.70
CA GLU A 226 12.78 -7.44 15.92
C GLU A 226 13.83 -6.45 16.42
N GLY A 227 13.43 -5.21 16.74
CA GLY A 227 14.29 -4.21 17.37
C GLY A 227 14.78 -4.64 18.75
N LEU A 228 13.94 -5.28 19.56
CA LEU A 228 14.36 -5.87 20.82
C LEU A 228 15.43 -6.95 20.60
N ALA A 229 15.25 -7.83 19.62
CA ALA A 229 16.23 -8.87 19.28
C ALA A 229 17.58 -8.25 18.83
N GLN A 230 17.53 -7.18 18.02
CA GLN A 230 18.72 -6.43 17.62
C GLN A 230 19.43 -5.80 18.84
N GLN A 231 18.69 -5.19 19.75
CA GLN A 231 19.26 -4.59 20.97
C GLN A 231 19.87 -5.65 21.89
N ILE A 232 19.29 -6.85 21.97
CA ILE A 232 19.87 -7.99 22.73
C ILE A 232 21.21 -8.39 22.11
N VAL A 233 21.29 -8.55 20.80
CA VAL A 233 22.53 -8.92 20.08
C VAL A 233 23.61 -7.86 20.25
N LEU A 234 23.23 -6.58 20.18
CA LEU A 234 24.13 -5.44 20.40
C LEU A 234 24.54 -5.26 21.86
N GLY A 235 23.91 -6.00 22.80
CA GLY A 235 24.16 -5.86 24.23
C GLY A 235 23.68 -4.55 24.83
N LEU A 236 22.76 -3.84 24.16
CA LEU A 236 22.18 -2.58 24.62
C LEU A 236 21.00 -2.78 25.57
N VAL A 237 20.93 -3.93 26.23
CA VAL A 237 19.90 -4.31 27.19
C VAL A 237 20.48 -4.53 28.57
N PRO A 238 19.66 -4.45 29.65
CA PRO A 238 20.09 -4.76 31.01
C PRO A 238 20.68 -6.20 31.11
N GLU A 239 21.51 -6.43 32.14
CA GLU A 239 22.16 -7.74 32.36
C GLU A 239 21.16 -8.90 32.42
N THR A 240 19.96 -8.68 32.94
CA THR A 240 18.89 -9.67 33.05
C THR A 240 18.34 -10.13 31.69
N MET A 241 18.60 -9.37 30.64
CA MET A 241 18.11 -9.61 29.28
C MET A 241 19.24 -10.04 28.33
N ARG A 242 20.49 -9.97 28.77
CA ARG A 242 21.65 -10.39 27.97
C ARG A 242 21.64 -11.90 27.76
N GLY A 243 21.92 -12.33 26.54
CA GLY A 243 21.97 -13.74 26.17
C GLY A 243 20.59 -14.37 25.93
N LYS A 244 19.50 -13.65 26.14
CA LYS A 244 18.16 -14.17 25.85
C LYS A 244 17.94 -14.34 24.34
N ARG A 245 17.21 -15.40 23.98
CA ARG A 245 16.78 -15.71 22.61
C ARG A 245 15.33 -15.26 22.41
N VAL A 246 15.07 -14.41 21.43
CA VAL A 246 13.71 -14.04 21.02
C VAL A 246 13.27 -14.96 19.90
N VAL A 247 12.24 -15.75 20.15
CA VAL A 247 11.81 -16.82 19.23
C VAL A 247 10.34 -16.60 18.87
N VAL A 248 10.06 -16.45 17.58
CA VAL A 248 8.70 -16.27 17.03
C VAL A 248 8.07 -17.63 16.78
N LEU A 249 6.95 -17.92 17.41
CA LEU A 249 6.23 -19.16 17.20
C LEU A 249 5.32 -19.06 15.96
N ASP A 250 5.51 -19.99 15.02
CA ASP A 250 4.62 -20.11 13.85
C ASP A 250 3.40 -20.99 14.19
N MET A 251 2.32 -20.31 14.54
CA MET A 251 1.05 -20.96 14.86
C MET A 251 0.42 -21.68 13.67
N SER A 252 0.58 -21.12 12.47
CA SER A 252 0.07 -21.72 11.24
C SER A 252 0.79 -23.02 10.91
N GLY A 253 2.11 -23.07 11.07
CA GLY A 253 2.92 -24.26 10.90
C GLY A 253 2.60 -25.35 11.93
N MET A 254 2.26 -24.97 13.15
CA MET A 254 1.88 -25.92 14.21
C MET A 254 0.52 -26.59 13.96
N VAL A 255 -0.41 -25.88 13.35
CA VAL A 255 -1.75 -26.42 12.98
C VAL A 255 -1.64 -27.23 11.68
N ALA A 256 -0.80 -26.83 10.75
CA ALA A 256 -0.63 -27.50 9.47
C ALA A 256 -0.21 -28.98 9.66
N GLY A 257 -0.91 -29.89 8.98
CA GLY A 257 -0.65 -31.32 9.04
C GLY A 257 -1.14 -32.05 10.30
N SER A 258 -1.79 -31.35 11.27
CA SER A 258 -2.45 -32.03 12.37
C SER A 258 -3.83 -32.50 11.93
N LYS A 259 -4.03 -33.82 11.85
CA LYS A 259 -5.35 -34.42 11.49
C LYS A 259 -6.32 -34.42 12.67
N TYR A 260 -5.83 -34.39 13.89
CA TYR A 260 -6.61 -34.46 15.11
C TYR A 260 -6.20 -33.34 16.08
N ARG A 261 -7.16 -32.83 16.84
CA ARG A 261 -6.99 -31.80 17.89
C ARG A 261 -5.88 -32.17 18.89
N GLY A 262 -5.77 -33.44 19.28
CA GLY A 262 -4.77 -33.91 20.22
C GLY A 262 -3.32 -33.79 19.75
N GLU A 263 -3.07 -33.86 18.45
CA GLU A 263 -1.72 -33.69 17.89
C GLU A 263 -1.22 -32.25 18.04
N PHE A 264 -2.08 -31.28 17.83
CA PHE A 264 -1.75 -29.87 18.02
C PHE A 264 -1.52 -29.54 19.52
N GLU A 265 -2.39 -30.05 20.40
CA GLU A 265 -2.23 -29.87 21.84
C GLU A 265 -0.91 -30.50 22.34
N GLU A 266 -0.51 -31.66 21.81
CA GLU A 266 0.74 -32.32 22.15
C GLU A 266 1.96 -31.52 21.65
N ARG A 267 1.91 -30.96 20.42
CA ARG A 267 2.98 -30.10 19.87
C ARG A 267 3.18 -28.85 20.73
N ILE A 268 2.11 -28.13 21.06
CA ILE A 268 2.17 -26.95 21.95
C ILE A 268 2.75 -27.33 23.31
N ARG A 269 2.32 -28.45 23.89
CA ARG A 269 2.81 -28.89 25.19
C ARG A 269 4.31 -29.15 25.15
N LYS A 270 4.84 -29.82 24.12
CA LYS A 270 6.27 -30.05 23.93
C LYS A 270 7.04 -28.74 23.80
N VAL A 271 6.54 -27.80 23.00
CA VAL A 271 7.15 -26.46 22.87
C VAL A 271 7.20 -25.74 24.21
N ILE A 272 6.12 -25.76 24.98
CA ILE A 272 6.08 -25.13 26.31
C ILE A 272 7.06 -25.81 27.28
N ASP A 273 7.15 -27.13 27.26
CA ASP A 273 8.09 -27.88 28.11
C ASP A 273 9.55 -27.56 27.74
N GLU A 274 9.85 -27.40 26.46
CA GLU A 274 11.17 -26.96 25.97
C GLU A 274 11.49 -25.52 26.40
N VAL A 275 10.57 -24.56 26.22
CA VAL A 275 10.71 -23.16 26.66
C VAL A 275 10.85 -23.04 28.19
N ARG A 276 10.15 -23.91 28.93
CA ARG A 276 10.25 -23.97 30.39
C ARG A 276 11.60 -24.51 30.87
N ALA A 277 12.20 -25.46 30.13
CA ALA A 277 13.49 -26.01 30.41
C ALA A 277 14.62 -25.00 30.16
N ASP A 278 14.44 -24.13 29.13
CA ASP A 278 15.40 -23.07 28.79
C ASP A 278 14.81 -21.68 29.12
N ARG A 279 15.19 -21.15 30.28
CA ARG A 279 14.74 -19.84 30.75
C ARG A 279 15.29 -18.64 29.98
N GLU A 280 16.22 -18.86 29.05
CA GLU A 280 16.80 -17.84 28.19
C GLU A 280 15.87 -17.51 27.01
N ILE A 281 14.81 -18.28 26.78
CA ILE A 281 13.88 -18.09 25.67
C ILE A 281 12.80 -17.06 26.03
N LEU A 282 12.64 -16.06 25.16
CA LEU A 282 11.51 -15.13 25.12
C LEU A 282 10.63 -15.56 23.94
N LEU A 283 9.46 -16.11 24.24
CA LEU A 283 8.55 -16.57 23.22
C LEU A 283 7.73 -15.38 22.69
N PHE A 284 7.76 -15.13 21.39
CA PHE A 284 6.91 -14.15 20.74
C PHE A 284 5.80 -14.84 19.95
N ILE A 285 4.57 -14.37 20.16
CA ILE A 285 3.40 -14.88 19.45
C ILE A 285 2.68 -13.70 18.83
N ASP A 286 2.71 -13.66 17.51
CA ASP A 286 1.90 -12.71 16.76
C ASP A 286 0.45 -13.21 16.68
N GLU A 287 -0.51 -12.30 16.51
CA GLU A 287 -1.93 -12.61 16.57
C GLU A 287 -2.31 -13.48 17.78
N PHE A 288 -1.83 -13.10 18.97
CA PHE A 288 -1.97 -13.88 20.22
C PHE A 288 -3.43 -14.28 20.53
N HIS A 289 -4.39 -13.51 20.04
CA HIS A 289 -5.82 -13.82 20.18
C HIS A 289 -6.21 -15.14 19.50
N THR A 290 -5.49 -15.59 18.48
CA THR A 290 -5.77 -16.86 17.76
C THR A 290 -5.63 -18.07 18.68
N ILE A 291 -4.75 -17.98 19.67
CA ILE A 291 -4.52 -19.05 20.66
C ILE A 291 -5.61 -19.08 21.72
N ILE A 292 -6.17 -17.90 22.06
CA ILE A 292 -7.09 -17.72 23.18
C ILE A 292 -8.54 -17.82 22.72
N GLY A 293 -8.85 -17.31 21.52
CA GLY A 293 -10.21 -17.09 21.03
C GLY A 293 -10.82 -18.21 20.21
N ALA A 294 -10.04 -19.20 19.84
CA ALA A 294 -10.48 -20.28 18.98
C ALA A 294 -11.52 -21.24 19.62
N GLY A 295 -11.87 -21.06 20.90
CA GLY A 295 -12.77 -21.94 21.65
C GLY A 295 -14.28 -21.72 21.48
N GLY A 296 -14.74 -20.76 20.68
CA GLY A 296 -16.17 -20.40 20.56
C GLY A 296 -16.96 -21.13 19.47
N ALA A 297 -16.32 -21.80 18.53
CA ALA A 297 -16.98 -22.62 17.52
C ALA A 297 -16.71 -24.12 17.80
N GLU A 298 -17.70 -24.99 17.62
CA GLU A 298 -17.51 -26.44 17.75
C GLU A 298 -16.35 -26.89 16.83
N GLY A 299 -15.18 -27.22 17.45
CA GLY A 299 -13.97 -27.63 16.73
C GLY A 299 -12.79 -26.68 16.81
N ALA A 300 -12.88 -25.54 17.44
CA ALA A 300 -11.80 -24.56 17.54
C ALA A 300 -10.73 -24.97 18.60
N LEU A 301 -9.48 -24.65 18.28
CA LEU A 301 -8.26 -25.04 19.00
C LEU A 301 -8.09 -24.14 20.24
N ASP A 302 -8.31 -24.63 21.45
CA ASP A 302 -8.09 -23.87 22.68
C ASP A 302 -6.74 -24.24 23.33
N ALA A 303 -5.69 -23.55 22.90
CA ALA A 303 -4.36 -23.70 23.50
C ALA A 303 -4.21 -22.87 24.79
N SER A 304 -5.18 -22.02 25.11
CA SER A 304 -5.11 -21.17 26.31
C SER A 304 -5.04 -21.97 27.59
N ASN A 305 -5.75 -23.11 27.66
CA ASN A 305 -5.74 -23.98 28.83
C ASN A 305 -4.37 -24.66 29.09
N ILE A 306 -3.54 -24.78 28.06
CA ILE A 306 -2.19 -25.32 28.16
C ILE A 306 -1.21 -24.24 28.59
N LEU A 307 -1.35 -23.01 28.06
CA LEU A 307 -0.49 -21.86 28.38
C LEU A 307 -0.77 -21.26 29.77
N LYS A 308 -2.03 -21.16 30.18
CA LYS A 308 -2.45 -20.54 31.45
C LYS A 308 -1.69 -21.05 32.70
N PRO A 309 -1.50 -22.36 32.93
CA PRO A 309 -0.75 -22.84 34.08
C PRO A 309 0.71 -22.34 34.11
N SER A 310 1.43 -22.43 33.01
CA SER A 310 2.82 -22.01 32.91
C SER A 310 3.02 -20.50 33.01
N LEU A 311 2.10 -19.72 32.40
CA LEU A 311 2.04 -18.26 32.58
C LEU A 311 1.69 -17.87 34.01
N SER A 312 0.75 -18.60 34.66
CA SER A 312 0.34 -18.29 36.03
C SER A 312 1.43 -18.54 37.06
N ARG A 313 2.33 -19.50 36.82
CA ARG A 313 3.47 -19.80 37.69
C ARG A 313 4.70 -18.94 37.34
N GLY A 314 4.68 -18.19 36.24
CA GLY A 314 5.84 -17.41 35.76
C GLY A 314 6.98 -18.29 35.27
N GLU A 315 6.66 -19.49 34.78
CA GLU A 315 7.62 -20.47 34.27
C GLU A 315 8.14 -20.13 32.87
N ILE A 316 7.36 -19.35 32.11
CA ILE A 316 7.67 -18.86 30.75
C ILE A 316 7.50 -17.36 30.67
N GLN A 317 8.29 -16.72 29.82
CA GLN A 317 8.13 -15.33 29.41
C GLN A 317 7.61 -15.26 27.98
N LEU A 318 6.51 -14.53 27.79
CA LEU A 318 5.83 -14.41 26.53
C LEU A 318 5.60 -12.95 26.16
N ILE A 319 5.86 -12.61 24.90
CA ILE A 319 5.50 -11.36 24.26
C ILE A 319 4.32 -11.66 23.33
N GLY A 320 3.17 -11.05 23.53
CA GLY A 320 2.02 -11.18 22.62
C GLY A 320 1.89 -9.94 21.73
N ALA A 321 1.33 -10.11 20.55
CA ALA A 321 0.87 -8.99 19.71
C ALA A 321 -0.57 -9.25 19.27
N THR A 322 -1.42 -8.20 19.31
CA THR A 322 -2.84 -8.30 18.94
C THR A 322 -3.44 -6.92 18.67
N THR A 323 -4.68 -6.85 18.21
CA THR A 323 -5.41 -5.59 18.09
C THR A 323 -6.08 -5.19 19.42
N LEU A 324 -6.51 -3.92 19.53
CA LEU A 324 -7.16 -3.43 20.74
C LEU A 324 -8.51 -4.13 21.00
N GLU A 325 -9.28 -4.38 19.94
CA GLU A 325 -10.56 -5.07 20.03
C GLU A 325 -10.41 -6.52 20.53
N GLU A 326 -9.43 -7.23 19.96
CA GLU A 326 -9.14 -8.62 20.33
C GLU A 326 -8.56 -8.73 21.74
N TYR A 327 -7.71 -7.78 22.14
CA TYR A 327 -7.20 -7.70 23.50
C TYR A 327 -8.34 -7.60 24.52
N ARG A 328 -9.29 -6.68 24.29
CA ARG A 328 -10.46 -6.49 25.14
C ARG A 328 -11.39 -7.72 25.12
N LYS A 329 -11.57 -8.32 23.94
CA LYS A 329 -12.49 -9.45 23.78
C LYS A 329 -11.99 -10.74 24.42
N TYR A 330 -10.69 -11.00 24.34
CA TYR A 330 -10.12 -12.31 24.70
C TYR A 330 -9.19 -12.28 25.92
N ILE A 331 -8.46 -11.19 26.16
CA ILE A 331 -7.47 -11.13 27.26
C ILE A 331 -8.04 -10.43 28.49
N GLU A 332 -8.66 -9.27 28.37
CA GLU A 332 -9.27 -8.55 29.50
C GLU A 332 -10.44 -9.31 30.15
N LYS A 333 -11.17 -10.09 29.40
CA LYS A 333 -12.27 -10.92 29.94
C LYS A 333 -11.79 -12.13 30.73
N ASP A 334 -10.54 -12.54 30.55
CA ASP A 334 -9.94 -13.67 31.27
C ASP A 334 -9.09 -13.17 32.44
N ALA A 335 -9.62 -13.23 33.65
CA ALA A 335 -8.96 -12.75 34.86
C ALA A 335 -7.59 -13.38 35.14
N ALA A 336 -7.30 -14.59 34.61
CA ALA A 336 -6.01 -15.24 34.76
C ALA A 336 -4.96 -14.63 33.83
N LEU A 337 -5.34 -14.28 32.61
CA LEU A 337 -4.48 -13.64 31.62
C LEU A 337 -4.29 -12.14 31.93
N GLU A 338 -5.33 -11.41 32.25
CA GLU A 338 -5.28 -9.99 32.61
C GLU A 338 -4.26 -9.69 33.71
N ARG A 339 -4.17 -10.56 34.72
CA ARG A 339 -3.20 -10.42 35.82
C ARG A 339 -1.76 -10.71 35.42
N ARG A 340 -1.52 -11.25 34.23
CA ARG A 340 -0.18 -11.68 33.77
C ARG A 340 0.36 -10.87 32.61
N PHE A 341 -0.53 -10.35 31.77
CA PHE A 341 -0.16 -9.50 30.65
C PHE A 341 -0.21 -8.03 31.03
N GLN A 342 0.72 -7.28 30.48
CA GLN A 342 0.77 -5.83 30.54
C GLN A 342 0.64 -5.27 29.12
N PRO A 343 -0.44 -4.54 28.81
CA PRO A 343 -0.56 -3.95 27.47
C PRO A 343 0.47 -2.85 27.25
N VAL A 344 1.01 -2.83 26.04
CA VAL A 344 1.85 -1.78 25.48
C VAL A 344 1.16 -1.30 24.22
N THR A 345 0.58 -0.11 24.29
CA THR A 345 -0.11 0.47 23.13
C THR A 345 0.91 0.89 22.09
N VAL A 346 0.70 0.43 20.86
CA VAL A 346 1.48 0.80 19.69
C VAL A 346 0.58 1.64 18.79
N GLU A 347 0.84 2.94 18.79
CA GLU A 347 0.08 3.90 17.99
C GLU A 347 0.61 3.98 16.56
N GLU A 348 -0.26 4.43 15.64
CA GLU A 348 0.15 4.76 14.29
C GLU A 348 1.20 5.89 14.36
N PRO A 349 2.37 5.74 13.70
CA PRO A 349 3.37 6.80 13.70
C PRO A 349 2.86 8.04 12.96
N SER A 350 3.35 9.21 13.35
CA SER A 350 3.12 10.45 12.64
C SER A 350 3.71 10.40 11.22
N GLU A 351 3.30 11.32 10.35
CA GLU A 351 3.86 11.40 8.99
C GLU A 351 5.38 11.62 9.00
N GLU A 352 5.89 12.38 9.98
CA GLU A 352 7.31 12.66 10.14
C GLU A 352 8.07 11.39 10.57
N GLU A 353 7.58 10.68 11.58
CA GLU A 353 8.16 9.40 12.04
C GLU A 353 8.10 8.33 10.94
N ALA A 354 7.01 8.25 10.21
CA ALA A 354 6.87 7.32 9.08
C ALA A 354 7.88 7.63 7.96
N LEU A 355 8.15 8.90 7.70
CA LEU A 355 9.18 9.31 6.74
C LEU A 355 10.59 8.91 7.20
N GLU A 356 10.90 9.03 8.49
CA GLU A 356 12.16 8.56 9.05
C GLU A 356 12.32 7.05 8.94
N ILE A 357 11.24 6.29 9.21
CA ILE A 357 11.22 4.83 9.02
C ILE A 357 11.50 4.48 7.55
N LEU A 358 10.83 5.11 6.61
CA LEU A 358 11.04 4.88 5.18
C LEU A 358 12.46 5.24 4.73
N LYS A 359 13.05 6.33 5.25
CA LYS A 359 14.45 6.69 4.98
C LYS A 359 15.42 5.63 5.51
N GLY A 360 15.14 5.04 6.66
CA GLY A 360 15.92 3.93 7.22
C GLY A 360 15.85 2.65 6.39
N LEU A 361 14.67 2.36 5.81
CA LEU A 361 14.43 1.18 4.98
C LEU A 361 14.87 1.36 3.51
N LYS A 362 14.99 2.60 3.03
CA LYS A 362 15.35 2.95 1.65
C LYS A 362 16.51 2.13 1.07
N PRO A 363 17.70 2.01 1.74
CA PRO A 363 18.84 1.28 1.18
C PRO A 363 18.53 -0.20 0.90
N TYR A 364 17.69 -0.82 1.73
CA TYR A 364 17.31 -2.23 1.59
C TYR A 364 16.39 -2.45 0.40
N TYR A 365 15.40 -1.56 0.20
CA TYR A 365 14.52 -1.61 -0.97
C TYR A 365 15.25 -1.27 -2.27
N GLU A 366 16.17 -0.31 -2.24
CA GLU A 366 17.04 0.03 -3.37
C GLU A 366 17.91 -1.16 -3.78
N GLN A 367 18.48 -1.86 -2.82
CA GLN A 367 19.30 -3.05 -3.06
C GLN A 367 18.46 -4.21 -3.59
N HIS A 368 17.27 -4.45 -3.02
CA HIS A 368 16.37 -5.54 -3.42
C HIS A 368 15.86 -5.37 -4.86
N HIS A 369 15.38 -4.18 -5.20
CA HIS A 369 14.79 -3.91 -6.52
C HIS A 369 15.81 -3.47 -7.56
N GLY A 370 17.00 -3.05 -7.17
CA GLY A 370 18.04 -2.50 -8.04
C GLY A 370 17.61 -1.17 -8.69
N VAL A 371 16.90 -0.33 -7.94
CA VAL A 371 16.41 0.99 -8.33
C VAL A 371 16.89 2.05 -7.35
N GLU A 372 16.91 3.30 -7.76
CA GLU A 372 17.18 4.46 -6.91
C GLU A 372 15.84 5.08 -6.47
N ILE A 373 15.64 5.31 -5.18
CA ILE A 373 14.42 5.92 -4.63
C ILE A 373 14.73 7.35 -4.23
N THR A 374 14.01 8.33 -4.78
CA THR A 374 14.21 9.73 -4.42
C THR A 374 13.55 10.04 -3.07
N ASP A 375 14.07 11.03 -2.35
CA ASP A 375 13.46 11.45 -1.08
C ASP A 375 12.07 12.07 -1.31
N ASP A 376 11.86 12.75 -2.44
CA ASP A 376 10.53 13.23 -2.86
C ASP A 376 9.52 12.08 -3.04
N ALA A 377 9.97 10.91 -3.50
CA ALA A 377 9.11 9.72 -3.61
C ALA A 377 8.69 9.18 -2.23
N LEU A 378 9.60 9.20 -1.25
CA LEU A 378 9.28 8.81 0.13
C LEU A 378 8.27 9.75 0.77
N GLU A 379 8.49 11.07 0.65
CA GLU A 379 7.52 12.05 1.13
C GLU A 379 6.15 11.91 0.43
N ALA A 380 6.16 11.70 -0.88
CA ALA A 380 4.94 11.47 -1.64
C ALA A 380 4.23 10.19 -1.19
N ALA A 381 4.95 9.10 -0.92
CA ALA A 381 4.37 7.85 -0.44
C ALA A 381 3.67 8.02 0.91
N VAL A 382 4.27 8.73 1.86
CA VAL A 382 3.66 9.02 3.16
C VAL A 382 2.43 9.91 2.97
N LYS A 383 2.57 11.11 2.38
CA LYS A 383 1.49 12.09 2.24
C LYS A 383 0.30 11.56 1.43
N MET A 384 0.59 10.88 0.32
CA MET A 384 -0.48 10.35 -0.53
C MET A 384 -1.14 9.11 0.06
N SER A 385 -0.39 8.23 0.75
CA SER A 385 -1.00 7.08 1.43
C SER A 385 -1.92 7.52 2.58
N VAL A 386 -1.54 8.53 3.35
CA VAL A 386 -2.42 9.12 4.39
C VAL A 386 -3.69 9.70 3.78
N ARG A 387 -3.57 10.37 2.65
CA ARG A 387 -4.69 11.07 2.01
C ARG A 387 -5.65 10.14 1.25
N TYR A 388 -5.15 9.05 0.66
CA TYR A 388 -5.92 8.24 -0.30
C TYR A 388 -6.11 6.78 0.12
N ILE A 389 -5.34 6.28 1.10
CA ILE A 389 -5.43 4.91 1.61
C ILE A 389 -5.88 4.97 3.07
N ASN A 390 -7.20 4.79 3.29
CA ASN A 390 -7.83 4.96 4.61
C ASN A 390 -8.12 3.63 5.32
N ASP A 391 -7.93 2.50 4.66
CA ASP A 391 -8.19 1.16 5.18
C ASP A 391 -6.96 0.50 5.81
N ARG A 392 -5.81 1.17 5.76
CA ARG A 392 -4.53 0.71 6.30
C ARG A 392 -3.83 1.81 7.10
N PHE A 393 -2.88 1.42 7.93
CA PHE A 393 -2.16 2.31 8.84
C PHE A 393 -0.71 2.51 8.42
N LEU A 394 -0.11 3.63 8.83
CA LEU A 394 1.32 3.86 8.71
C LEU A 394 2.09 2.96 9.70
N PRO A 395 3.33 2.55 9.40
CA PRO A 395 4.10 2.84 8.18
C PRO A 395 3.79 1.88 7.03
N ASP A 396 3.09 0.77 7.27
CA ASP A 396 2.88 -0.35 6.36
C ASP A 396 2.33 0.09 4.98
N LYS A 397 1.26 0.90 4.97
CA LYS A 397 0.69 1.40 3.72
C LYS A 397 1.66 2.21 2.86
N ALA A 398 2.59 2.95 3.47
CA ALA A 398 3.57 3.74 2.74
C ALA A 398 4.75 2.86 2.25
N ILE A 399 5.13 1.87 3.04
CA ILE A 399 6.13 0.84 2.69
C ILE A 399 5.64 0.05 1.48
N ASP A 400 4.42 -0.48 1.53
CA ASP A 400 3.80 -1.23 0.44
C ASP A 400 3.75 -0.43 -0.87
N VAL A 401 3.42 0.86 -0.80
CA VAL A 401 3.40 1.75 -1.97
C VAL A 401 4.80 1.89 -2.58
N ILE A 402 5.85 2.06 -1.77
CA ILE A 402 7.23 2.17 -2.25
C ILE A 402 7.70 0.84 -2.84
N ASP A 403 7.39 -0.28 -2.20
CA ASP A 403 7.75 -1.62 -2.66
C ASP A 403 7.14 -1.90 -4.04
N GLU A 404 5.84 -1.66 -4.20
CA GLU A 404 5.15 -1.86 -5.47
C GLU A 404 5.60 -0.85 -6.55
N ALA A 405 5.81 0.42 -6.21
CA ALA A 405 6.32 1.43 -7.15
C ALA A 405 7.71 1.03 -7.66
N SER A 406 8.58 0.54 -6.76
CA SER A 406 9.92 0.04 -7.10
C SER A 406 9.86 -1.18 -8.01
N SER A 407 8.98 -2.12 -7.71
CA SER A 407 8.71 -3.31 -8.53
C SER A 407 8.23 -2.92 -9.93
N LYS A 408 7.28 -1.99 -10.04
CA LYS A 408 6.76 -1.49 -11.34
C LYS A 408 7.86 -0.82 -12.17
N VAL A 409 8.68 0.02 -11.55
CA VAL A 409 9.81 0.67 -12.24
C VAL A 409 10.80 -0.39 -12.72
N ARG A 410 11.08 -1.43 -11.93
CA ARG A 410 11.91 -2.56 -12.33
C ARG A 410 11.32 -3.31 -13.52
N LEU A 411 10.02 -3.66 -13.49
CA LEU A 411 9.34 -4.39 -14.56
C LEU A 411 9.23 -3.60 -15.88
N LYS A 412 8.94 -2.30 -15.81
CA LYS A 412 8.94 -1.43 -17.00
C LYS A 412 10.30 -1.44 -17.74
N ASN A 413 11.38 -1.66 -17.02
CA ASN A 413 12.73 -1.76 -17.58
C ASN A 413 13.08 -3.17 -18.10
N TYR A 414 12.28 -4.19 -17.77
CA TYR A 414 12.43 -5.55 -18.30
C TYR A 414 11.74 -5.75 -19.65
N GLN A 415 10.89 -4.82 -20.09
CA GLN A 415 10.32 -4.87 -21.41
C GLN A 415 11.42 -4.59 -22.41
N THR A 416 11.92 -5.66 -23.05
CA THR A 416 12.83 -5.57 -24.21
C THR A 416 12.22 -4.67 -25.27
N SER A 417 12.99 -3.77 -25.80
CA SER A 417 12.49 -2.89 -26.87
C SER A 417 12.00 -3.75 -28.04
N PRO A 418 10.90 -3.37 -28.71
CA PRO A 418 10.34 -4.12 -29.85
C PRO A 418 11.37 -4.44 -30.94
N ASP A 419 12.42 -3.62 -31.04
CA ASP A 419 13.48 -3.80 -32.00
C ASP A 419 14.43 -4.96 -31.62
N ILE A 420 14.72 -5.15 -30.32
CA ILE A 420 15.49 -6.30 -29.83
C ILE A 420 14.71 -7.60 -30.06
N GLU A 421 13.41 -7.61 -29.82
CA GLU A 421 12.56 -8.78 -30.03
C GLU A 421 12.46 -9.17 -31.51
N LYS A 422 12.44 -8.19 -32.43
CA LYS A 422 12.49 -8.43 -33.88
C LYS A 422 13.82 -9.04 -34.32
N LEU A 423 14.95 -8.43 -33.87
CA LEU A 423 16.27 -8.94 -34.18
C LEU A 423 16.49 -10.37 -33.66
N GLU A 424 16.03 -10.67 -32.43
CA GLU A 424 16.12 -12.04 -31.89
C GLU A 424 15.29 -13.05 -32.69
N LYS A 425 14.09 -12.67 -33.16
CA LYS A 425 13.27 -13.51 -34.05
C LYS A 425 13.92 -13.72 -35.40
N GLU A 426 14.53 -12.70 -36.01
CA GLU A 426 15.25 -12.83 -37.26
C GLU A 426 16.50 -13.71 -37.14
N ILE A 427 17.28 -13.55 -36.07
CA ILE A 427 18.42 -14.42 -35.79
C ILE A 427 17.99 -15.87 -35.61
N LEU A 428 16.86 -16.13 -34.94
CA LEU A 428 16.33 -17.47 -34.73
C LEU A 428 15.86 -18.09 -36.08
N ALA A 429 15.28 -17.29 -36.97
CA ALA A 429 14.88 -17.73 -38.33
C ALA A 429 16.11 -18.12 -39.16
N LEU A 430 17.13 -17.24 -39.19
CA LEU A 430 18.39 -17.52 -39.90
C LEU A 430 19.14 -18.73 -39.36
N ARG A 431 19.07 -19.01 -38.02
CA ARG A 431 19.63 -20.25 -37.47
C ARG A 431 18.96 -21.50 -38.04
N LYS A 432 17.63 -21.48 -38.19
CA LYS A 432 16.88 -22.61 -38.82
C LYS A 432 17.20 -22.75 -40.31
N GLU A 433 17.31 -21.65 -41.04
CA GLU A 433 17.70 -21.66 -42.46
C GLU A 433 19.13 -22.18 -42.66
N LYS A 434 20.07 -21.78 -41.76
CA LYS A 434 21.43 -22.31 -41.78
C LYS A 434 21.48 -23.81 -41.55
N GLU A 435 20.68 -24.32 -40.60
CA GLU A 435 20.57 -25.77 -40.34
C GLU A 435 20.06 -26.53 -41.58
N THR A 436 19.09 -25.94 -42.26
CA THR A 436 18.55 -26.53 -43.49
C THR A 436 19.58 -26.50 -44.63
N ALA A 437 20.30 -25.40 -44.84
CA ALA A 437 21.37 -25.27 -45.81
C ALA A 437 22.54 -26.26 -45.55
N ILE A 438 22.87 -26.51 -44.30
CA ILE A 438 23.89 -27.52 -43.94
C ILE A 438 23.37 -28.93 -44.24
N LYS A 439 22.09 -29.25 -44.00
CA LYS A 439 21.50 -30.55 -44.29
C LYS A 439 21.42 -30.82 -45.79
N THR A 440 21.27 -29.81 -46.63
CA THR A 440 21.24 -29.89 -48.10
C THR A 440 22.64 -29.82 -48.73
N ALA A 441 23.72 -29.75 -47.91
CA ALA A 441 25.11 -29.61 -48.32
C ALA A 441 25.44 -28.36 -49.18
N ASP A 442 24.63 -27.31 -49.10
CA ASP A 442 24.88 -26.02 -49.73
C ASP A 442 25.77 -25.13 -48.83
N LEU A 443 27.08 -25.36 -48.92
CA LEU A 443 28.09 -24.68 -48.12
C LEU A 443 28.24 -23.19 -48.44
N ALA A 444 27.90 -22.79 -49.69
CA ALA A 444 27.98 -21.39 -50.11
C ALA A 444 26.87 -20.56 -49.41
N MET A 445 25.63 -21.07 -49.47
CA MET A 445 24.48 -20.46 -48.81
C MET A 445 24.60 -20.44 -47.27
N ALA A 446 25.14 -21.53 -46.72
CA ALA A 446 25.38 -21.60 -45.25
C ALA A 446 26.39 -20.55 -44.79
N LYS A 447 27.40 -20.22 -45.58
CA LYS A 447 28.40 -19.18 -45.29
C LYS A 447 27.83 -17.76 -45.41
N GLU A 448 26.93 -17.53 -46.35
CA GLU A 448 26.25 -16.24 -46.55
C GLU A 448 25.30 -15.97 -45.37
N ILE A 449 24.50 -16.94 -44.97
CA ILE A 449 23.62 -16.88 -43.83
C ILE A 449 24.44 -16.65 -42.52
N GLN A 450 25.60 -17.28 -42.39
CA GLN A 450 26.47 -17.06 -41.21
C GLN A 450 27.01 -15.65 -41.15
N ASN A 451 27.36 -15.03 -42.26
CA ASN A 451 27.82 -13.65 -42.29
C ASN A 451 26.66 -12.69 -41.90
N ARG A 452 25.48 -12.92 -42.46
CA ARG A 452 24.29 -12.14 -42.11
C ARG A 452 23.89 -12.28 -40.64
N GLN A 453 24.01 -13.50 -40.09
CA GLN A 453 23.78 -13.76 -38.67
C GLN A 453 24.75 -12.96 -37.77
N LYS A 454 26.05 -12.93 -38.14
CA LYS A 454 27.05 -12.15 -37.38
C LYS A 454 26.77 -10.63 -37.42
N GLU A 455 26.31 -10.09 -38.56
CA GLU A 455 25.93 -8.69 -38.66
C GLU A 455 24.76 -8.37 -37.74
N LEU A 456 23.71 -9.19 -37.74
CA LEU A 456 22.54 -9.02 -36.87
C LEU A 456 22.87 -9.23 -35.38
N GLU A 457 23.78 -10.14 -35.04
CA GLU A 457 24.25 -10.34 -33.66
C GLU A 457 25.02 -9.09 -33.18
N ALA A 458 25.86 -8.48 -34.02
CA ALA A 458 26.55 -7.25 -33.69
C ALA A 458 25.58 -6.04 -33.53
N GLU A 459 24.54 -6.00 -34.36
CA GLU A 459 23.46 -5.02 -34.27
C GLU A 459 22.64 -5.20 -33.00
N LEU A 460 22.33 -6.44 -32.63
CA LEU A 460 21.65 -6.82 -31.38
C LEU A 460 22.45 -6.38 -30.16
N ASP A 461 23.77 -6.63 -30.15
CA ASP A 461 24.63 -6.23 -29.03
C ASP A 461 24.70 -4.70 -28.90
N SER A 462 24.78 -3.97 -30.03
CA SER A 462 24.73 -2.51 -30.02
C SER A 462 23.40 -1.96 -29.52
N CYS A 463 22.30 -2.60 -29.87
CA CYS A 463 20.95 -2.26 -29.34
C CYS A 463 20.82 -2.58 -27.86
N LYS A 464 21.30 -3.74 -27.40
CA LYS A 464 21.35 -4.11 -25.98
C LYS A 464 22.18 -3.13 -25.14
N GLU A 465 23.33 -2.68 -25.65
CA GLU A 465 24.14 -1.66 -24.97
C GLU A 465 23.43 -0.30 -24.89
N LYS A 466 22.78 0.14 -25.98
CA LYS A 466 22.00 1.38 -25.99
C LYS A 466 20.81 1.31 -25.02
N ASP A 467 20.12 0.18 -24.99
CA ASP A 467 19.02 -0.04 -24.04
C ASP A 467 19.54 -0.15 -22.60
N ALA A 468 20.66 -0.80 -22.35
CA ALA A 468 21.27 -0.87 -21.02
C ALA A 468 21.68 0.54 -20.52
N ARG A 469 22.18 1.44 -21.40
CA ARG A 469 22.46 2.84 -21.05
C ARG A 469 21.20 3.67 -20.81
N LYS A 470 20.11 3.44 -21.56
CA LYS A 470 18.81 4.05 -21.34
C LYS A 470 18.17 3.55 -20.05
N ASN A 471 18.27 2.26 -19.76
CA ASN A 471 17.69 1.62 -18.58
C ASN A 471 18.41 2.01 -17.29
N ARG A 472 19.71 2.33 -17.31
CA ARG A 472 20.39 2.92 -16.13
C ARG A 472 19.81 4.27 -15.71
N ARG A 473 19.35 5.12 -16.65
CA ARG A 473 18.71 6.42 -16.37
C ARG A 473 17.23 6.30 -15.98
N ARG A 474 16.58 5.12 -16.20
CA ARG A 474 15.15 4.90 -15.94
C ARG A 474 14.85 4.19 -14.62
N LYS A 475 15.86 3.78 -13.90
CA LYS A 475 15.71 3.02 -12.63
C LYS A 475 15.49 3.91 -11.41
N VAL A 476 14.85 5.06 -11.57
CA VAL A 476 14.58 5.98 -10.48
C VAL A 476 13.10 5.97 -10.16
N VAL A 477 12.78 5.71 -8.90
CA VAL A 477 11.42 5.85 -8.35
C VAL A 477 11.25 7.29 -7.91
N ASN A 478 10.35 8.00 -8.55
CA ASN A 478 10.02 9.40 -8.27
C ASN A 478 8.57 9.55 -7.79
N GLU A 479 8.16 10.78 -7.42
CA GLU A 479 6.80 11.12 -7.01
C GLU A 479 5.72 10.59 -7.99
N ASN A 480 6.00 10.64 -9.30
CA ASN A 480 5.03 10.18 -10.31
C ASN A 480 4.83 8.66 -10.28
N ALA A 481 5.88 7.88 -10.04
CA ALA A 481 5.77 6.42 -9.93
C ALA A 481 4.93 6.03 -8.71
N VAL A 482 5.07 6.74 -7.61
CA VAL A 482 4.27 6.60 -6.39
C VAL A 482 2.80 6.96 -6.68
N ALA A 483 2.57 8.11 -7.33
CA ALA A 483 1.23 8.55 -7.70
C ALA A 483 0.52 7.57 -8.66
N ASP A 484 1.26 6.98 -9.62
CA ASP A 484 0.75 5.92 -10.50
C ASP A 484 0.30 4.70 -9.70
N THR A 485 1.09 4.27 -8.72
CA THR A 485 0.79 3.11 -7.89
C THR A 485 -0.46 3.34 -7.04
N ILE A 486 -0.55 4.48 -6.36
CA ILE A 486 -1.72 4.83 -5.56
C ILE A 486 -2.96 4.99 -6.45
N SER A 487 -2.80 5.54 -7.65
CA SER A 487 -3.91 5.68 -8.61
C SER A 487 -4.47 4.32 -9.04
N GLU A 488 -3.62 3.31 -9.23
CA GLU A 488 -4.07 1.95 -9.56
C GLU A 488 -4.79 1.27 -8.38
N TRP A 489 -4.30 1.46 -7.15
CA TRP A 489 -4.92 0.87 -5.95
C TRP A 489 -6.28 1.48 -5.64
N THR A 490 -6.31 2.82 -5.63
CA THR A 490 -7.49 3.56 -5.19
C THR A 490 -8.46 3.88 -6.34
N ARG A 491 -8.00 3.72 -7.58
CA ARG A 491 -8.66 4.19 -8.81
C ARG A 491 -8.88 5.71 -8.81
N ILE A 492 -8.17 6.44 -7.96
CA ILE A 492 -8.19 7.90 -7.90
C ILE A 492 -7.03 8.41 -8.75
N PRO A 493 -7.23 9.26 -9.76
CA PRO A 493 -6.13 9.89 -10.49
C PRO A 493 -5.41 10.88 -9.57
N VAL A 494 -4.34 10.42 -8.92
CA VAL A 494 -3.56 11.17 -7.92
C VAL A 494 -2.51 12.07 -8.56
N GLN A 495 -2.18 11.85 -9.82
CA GLN A 495 -1.20 12.65 -10.55
C GLN A 495 -1.58 14.13 -10.56
N LYS A 496 -0.59 15.01 -10.48
CA LYS A 496 -0.76 16.44 -10.77
C LYS A 496 -1.48 16.57 -12.12
N LEU A 497 -2.53 17.39 -12.16
CA LEU A 497 -3.34 17.63 -13.35
C LEU A 497 -2.45 17.68 -14.60
N THR A 498 -2.51 16.64 -15.43
CA THR A 498 -1.81 16.63 -16.69
C THR A 498 -2.38 17.76 -17.58
N GLU A 499 -1.60 18.27 -18.54
CA GLU A 499 -2.12 19.27 -19.48
C GLU A 499 -3.43 18.83 -20.15
N GLY A 500 -3.60 17.54 -20.38
CA GLY A 500 -4.83 16.96 -20.93
C GLY A 500 -6.02 17.05 -19.96
N GLU A 501 -5.81 16.78 -18.68
CA GLU A 501 -6.85 16.87 -17.64
C GLU A 501 -7.23 18.32 -17.35
N THR A 502 -6.24 19.21 -17.32
CA THR A 502 -6.49 20.65 -17.18
C THR A 502 -7.36 21.16 -18.32
N LYS A 503 -7.11 20.73 -19.56
CA LYS A 503 -7.93 21.06 -20.73
C LYS A 503 -9.34 20.46 -20.63
N ARG A 504 -9.47 19.20 -20.17
CA ARG A 504 -10.78 18.55 -19.96
C ARG A 504 -11.60 19.27 -18.90
N LEU A 505 -11.01 19.59 -17.75
CA LEU A 505 -11.66 20.33 -16.68
C LEU A 505 -12.02 21.76 -17.11
N ALA A 506 -11.16 22.43 -17.89
CA ALA A 506 -11.48 23.74 -18.47
C ALA A 506 -12.74 23.68 -19.35
N HIS A 507 -12.93 22.58 -20.09
CA HIS A 507 -14.06 22.35 -20.98
C HIS A 507 -15.20 21.53 -20.38
N LEU A 508 -15.17 21.23 -19.07
CA LEU A 508 -16.15 20.39 -18.38
C LEU A 508 -17.60 20.85 -18.64
N GLU A 509 -17.85 22.15 -18.62
CA GLU A 509 -19.15 22.72 -18.90
C GLU A 509 -19.67 22.35 -20.31
N LYS A 510 -18.80 22.43 -21.33
CA LYS A 510 -19.12 22.02 -22.70
C LYS A 510 -19.38 20.52 -22.83
N GLU A 511 -18.64 19.71 -22.06
CA GLU A 511 -18.80 18.27 -22.04
C GLU A 511 -20.15 17.88 -21.43
N LEU A 512 -20.52 18.47 -20.31
CA LEU A 512 -21.81 18.24 -19.65
C LEU A 512 -22.98 18.66 -20.53
N HIS A 513 -22.85 19.76 -21.29
CA HIS A 513 -23.88 20.22 -22.22
C HIS A 513 -24.10 19.31 -23.44
N LYS A 514 -23.17 18.35 -23.71
CA LYS A 514 -23.42 17.32 -24.73
C LYS A 514 -24.53 16.35 -24.32
N SER A 515 -24.65 16.07 -23.03
CA SER A 515 -25.61 15.11 -22.46
C SER A 515 -26.80 15.82 -21.83
N VAL A 516 -26.62 17.01 -21.24
CA VAL A 516 -27.66 17.74 -20.51
C VAL A 516 -28.04 19.02 -21.26
N ILE A 517 -29.31 19.13 -21.62
CA ILE A 517 -29.85 20.25 -22.37
C ILE A 517 -30.71 21.16 -21.48
N GLY A 518 -30.46 22.45 -21.55
CA GLY A 518 -31.35 23.51 -20.98
C GLY A 518 -31.24 23.70 -19.47
N GLN A 519 -30.15 23.30 -18.81
CA GLN A 519 -29.91 23.47 -17.37
C GLN A 519 -28.62 24.26 -17.14
N GLU A 520 -28.47 25.42 -17.76
CA GLU A 520 -27.20 26.14 -17.87
C GLU A 520 -26.62 26.54 -16.49
N GLU A 521 -27.51 27.05 -15.59
CA GLU A 521 -27.06 27.44 -14.23
C GLU A 521 -26.57 26.25 -13.42
N ALA A 522 -27.28 25.13 -13.46
CA ALA A 522 -26.90 23.91 -12.76
C ALA A 522 -25.56 23.34 -13.28
N VAL A 523 -25.39 23.27 -14.59
CA VAL A 523 -24.17 22.82 -15.23
C VAL A 523 -22.98 23.71 -14.87
N LYS A 524 -23.17 25.03 -14.91
CA LYS A 524 -22.15 26.01 -14.56
C LYS A 524 -21.73 25.92 -13.09
N ALA A 525 -22.68 25.86 -12.16
CA ALA A 525 -22.41 25.79 -10.73
C ALA A 525 -21.69 24.49 -10.37
N VAL A 526 -22.16 23.34 -10.89
CA VAL A 526 -21.47 22.04 -10.70
C VAL A 526 -20.05 22.08 -11.26
N SER A 527 -19.87 22.59 -12.47
CA SER A 527 -18.55 22.69 -13.11
C SER A 527 -17.58 23.56 -12.29
N GLN A 528 -18.05 24.67 -11.74
CA GLN A 528 -17.23 25.54 -10.90
C GLN A 528 -16.84 24.90 -9.57
N ALA A 529 -17.77 24.20 -8.91
CA ALA A 529 -17.49 23.50 -7.67
C ALA A 529 -16.47 22.37 -7.86
N VAL A 530 -16.61 21.58 -8.94
CA VAL A 530 -15.64 20.53 -9.29
C VAL A 530 -14.27 21.14 -9.60
N LYS A 531 -14.21 22.23 -10.34
CA LYS A 531 -12.95 22.94 -10.62
C LYS A 531 -12.27 23.40 -9.31
N ARG A 532 -13.03 24.01 -8.38
CA ARG A 532 -12.52 24.44 -7.05
C ARG A 532 -11.95 23.27 -6.27
N GLY A 533 -12.67 22.15 -6.22
CA GLY A 533 -12.26 20.93 -5.53
C GLY A 533 -10.97 20.32 -6.09
N ARG A 534 -10.84 20.30 -7.43
CA ARG A 534 -9.66 19.71 -8.11
C ARG A 534 -8.40 20.57 -8.03
N VAL A 535 -8.56 21.90 -8.02
CA VAL A 535 -7.42 22.82 -7.87
C VAL A 535 -6.91 22.87 -6.41
N GLY A 536 -7.64 22.26 -5.46
CA GLY A 536 -7.23 22.23 -4.05
C GLY A 536 -7.63 23.48 -3.26
N LEU A 537 -8.56 24.31 -3.78
CA LEU A 537 -9.06 25.50 -3.10
C LEU A 537 -10.19 25.20 -2.09
N LYS A 538 -10.56 23.94 -1.93
CA LYS A 538 -11.61 23.50 -1.03
C LYS A 538 -11.06 23.02 0.30
N ASP A 539 -11.86 23.08 1.36
CA ASP A 539 -11.57 22.48 2.65
C ASP A 539 -11.34 20.96 2.49
N PRO A 540 -10.15 20.45 2.85
CA PRO A 540 -9.80 19.03 2.69
C PRO A 540 -10.64 18.11 3.59
N SER A 541 -11.34 18.63 4.60
CA SER A 541 -12.21 17.84 5.47
C SER A 541 -13.55 17.48 4.85
N ARG A 542 -13.98 18.16 3.78
CA ARG A 542 -15.31 18.04 3.17
C ARG A 542 -15.30 17.32 1.82
N PRO A 543 -16.44 16.73 1.37
CA PRO A 543 -16.60 16.16 0.03
C PRO A 543 -16.26 17.15 -1.08
N ILE A 544 -15.86 16.70 -2.28
CA ILE A 544 -15.50 17.56 -3.44
C ILE A 544 -16.62 18.58 -3.76
N GLY A 545 -17.87 18.17 -3.65
CA GLY A 545 -19.04 19.02 -3.85
C GLY A 545 -20.28 18.38 -3.24
N SER A 546 -21.18 19.22 -2.72
CA SER A 546 -22.47 18.82 -2.20
C SER A 546 -23.57 19.66 -2.85
N PHE A 547 -24.51 19.00 -3.52
CA PHE A 547 -25.52 19.65 -4.34
C PHE A 547 -26.92 19.15 -4.00
N LEU A 548 -27.88 20.08 -3.94
CA LEU A 548 -29.30 19.76 -3.87
C LEU A 548 -30.01 20.18 -5.16
N PHE A 549 -30.48 19.18 -5.93
CA PHE A 549 -31.19 19.39 -7.19
C PHE A 549 -32.71 19.38 -6.96
N LEU A 550 -33.34 20.49 -7.12
CA LEU A 550 -34.78 20.69 -6.93
C LEU A 550 -35.51 20.79 -8.28
N GLY A 551 -36.69 20.26 -8.37
CA GLY A 551 -37.52 20.39 -9.56
C GLY A 551 -38.37 19.19 -9.90
N PRO A 552 -39.27 19.30 -10.90
CA PRO A 552 -40.13 18.20 -11.30
C PRO A 552 -39.39 16.99 -11.85
N THR A 553 -40.11 15.88 -12.01
CA THR A 553 -39.52 14.68 -12.60
C THR A 553 -39.23 14.86 -14.09
N GLY A 554 -38.20 14.25 -14.63
CA GLY A 554 -37.90 14.22 -16.06
C GLY A 554 -37.22 15.50 -16.60
N VAL A 555 -36.71 16.41 -15.75
CA VAL A 555 -36.01 17.64 -16.19
C VAL A 555 -34.48 17.45 -16.33
N GLY A 556 -33.96 16.27 -16.01
CA GLY A 556 -32.54 15.95 -16.22
C GLY A 556 -31.67 15.89 -14.96
N LYS A 557 -32.22 15.88 -13.73
CA LYS A 557 -31.47 15.79 -12.46
C LYS A 557 -30.52 14.56 -12.43
N THR A 558 -31.07 13.40 -12.64
CA THR A 558 -30.29 12.14 -12.66
C THR A 558 -29.34 12.07 -13.86
N GLU A 559 -29.70 12.66 -14.99
CA GLU A 559 -28.86 12.67 -16.19
C GLU A 559 -27.61 13.54 -16.00
N LEU A 560 -27.75 14.70 -15.33
CA LEU A 560 -26.60 15.53 -14.96
C LEU A 560 -25.65 14.78 -14.02
N SER A 561 -26.20 14.00 -13.08
CA SER A 561 -25.39 13.19 -12.15
C SER A 561 -24.59 12.11 -12.90
N LYS A 562 -25.20 11.45 -13.90
CA LYS A 562 -24.50 10.47 -14.75
C LYS A 562 -23.43 11.11 -15.64
N ALA A 563 -23.79 12.20 -16.31
CA ALA A 563 -22.85 12.93 -17.16
C ALA A 563 -21.65 13.45 -16.35
N LEU A 564 -21.89 13.86 -15.09
CA LEU A 564 -20.84 14.28 -14.19
C LEU A 564 -19.93 13.10 -13.80
N ALA A 565 -20.50 11.93 -13.50
CA ALA A 565 -19.74 10.73 -13.20
C ALA A 565 -18.83 10.33 -14.37
N GLU A 566 -19.36 10.35 -15.60
CA GLU A 566 -18.58 10.06 -16.80
C GLU A 566 -17.47 11.10 -17.06
N ALA A 567 -17.81 12.38 -16.95
CA ALA A 567 -16.88 13.47 -17.26
C ALA A 567 -15.73 13.59 -16.25
N VAL A 568 -16.00 13.40 -14.94
CA VAL A 568 -15.02 13.59 -13.84
C VAL A 568 -14.32 12.29 -13.47
N PHE A 569 -15.06 11.18 -13.42
CA PHE A 569 -14.58 9.90 -12.93
C PHE A 569 -14.36 8.87 -14.05
N GLY A 570 -14.65 9.22 -15.31
CA GLY A 570 -14.35 8.43 -16.49
C GLY A 570 -15.33 7.29 -16.81
N SER A 571 -16.34 7.04 -15.96
CA SER A 571 -17.35 6.01 -16.16
C SER A 571 -18.68 6.37 -15.51
N GLU A 572 -19.80 6.08 -16.17
CA GLU A 572 -21.13 6.18 -15.55
C GLU A 572 -21.26 5.23 -14.34
N GLN A 573 -20.50 4.13 -14.30
CA GLN A 573 -20.50 3.16 -13.19
C GLN A 573 -19.88 3.73 -11.91
N ALA A 574 -19.14 4.83 -12.00
CA ALA A 574 -18.63 5.54 -10.84
C ALA A 574 -19.73 6.32 -10.09
N MET A 575 -21.01 6.10 -10.41
CA MET A 575 -22.14 6.67 -9.69
C MET A 575 -22.78 5.63 -8.77
N ILE A 576 -22.79 5.92 -7.47
CA ILE A 576 -23.51 5.16 -6.45
C ILE A 576 -24.89 5.79 -6.29
N ARG A 577 -25.93 5.12 -6.75
CA ARG A 577 -27.32 5.58 -6.54
C ARG A 577 -27.92 4.95 -5.29
N VAL A 578 -28.52 5.77 -4.45
CA VAL A 578 -29.24 5.39 -3.23
C VAL A 578 -30.65 6.02 -3.32
N ASP A 579 -31.66 5.15 -3.39
CA ASP A 579 -33.06 5.59 -3.45
C ASP A 579 -33.58 5.77 -2.02
N MET A 580 -33.93 6.98 -1.64
CA MET A 580 -34.38 7.28 -0.29
C MET A 580 -35.77 6.71 0.04
N SER A 581 -36.51 6.24 -0.95
CA SER A 581 -37.75 5.50 -0.73
C SER A 581 -37.54 4.19 0.02
N GLU A 582 -36.32 3.61 -0.05
CA GLU A 582 -35.94 2.41 0.70
C GLU A 582 -35.56 2.72 2.17
N TYR A 583 -35.38 3.99 2.51
CA TYR A 583 -34.88 4.48 3.81
C TYR A 583 -35.90 5.34 4.56
N MET A 584 -37.19 5.03 4.42
CA MET A 584 -38.30 5.74 5.06
C MET A 584 -38.48 5.35 6.54
N GLU A 585 -38.05 4.15 6.92
CA GLU A 585 -38.23 3.62 8.26
C GLU A 585 -36.95 3.78 9.11
N LYS A 586 -37.13 3.88 10.45
CA LYS A 586 -36.02 4.03 11.39
C LYS A 586 -34.97 2.90 11.26
N HIS A 587 -35.41 1.67 11.04
CA HIS A 587 -34.51 0.52 10.88
C HIS A 587 -33.68 0.56 9.58
N SER A 588 -34.10 1.36 8.61
CA SER A 588 -33.38 1.47 7.34
C SER A 588 -32.05 2.21 7.47
N VAL A 589 -31.86 3.01 8.51
CA VAL A 589 -30.58 3.67 8.82
C VAL A 589 -29.48 2.63 9.08
N SER A 590 -29.82 1.54 9.79
CA SER A 590 -28.89 0.44 10.02
C SER A 590 -28.48 -0.26 8.71
N LYS A 591 -29.32 -0.28 7.68
CA LYS A 591 -28.93 -0.81 6.35
C LYS A 591 -27.91 0.10 5.66
N MET A 592 -27.89 1.39 5.99
CA MET A 592 -26.97 2.35 5.36
C MET A 592 -25.55 2.24 5.93
N ILE A 593 -25.40 2.18 7.26
CA ILE A 593 -24.13 2.23 7.99
C ILE A 593 -23.75 0.92 8.68
N GLY A 594 -24.66 -0.08 8.72
CA GLY A 594 -24.52 -1.34 9.45
C GLY A 594 -25.35 -1.38 10.71
N SER A 595 -25.65 -2.61 11.18
CA SER A 595 -26.40 -2.86 12.42
C SER A 595 -25.48 -2.81 13.63
N PRO A 596 -25.90 -2.24 14.78
CA PRO A 596 -25.12 -2.27 16.02
C PRO A 596 -24.83 -3.70 16.49
N PRO A 597 -23.79 -3.93 17.30
CA PRO A 597 -23.50 -5.24 17.86
C PRO A 597 -24.71 -5.84 18.60
N GLY A 598 -25.01 -7.10 18.33
CA GLY A 598 -26.13 -7.82 18.95
C GLY A 598 -27.44 -7.77 18.18
N TYR A 599 -27.52 -7.06 17.06
CA TYR A 599 -28.71 -7.09 16.19
C TYR A 599 -28.50 -7.98 14.97
N VAL A 600 -29.57 -8.52 14.41
CA VAL A 600 -29.54 -9.33 13.17
C VAL A 600 -29.01 -8.49 12.03
N GLY A 601 -28.04 -9.02 11.27
CA GLY A 601 -27.37 -8.31 10.15
C GLY A 601 -26.12 -7.50 10.56
N TYR A 602 -25.55 -7.71 11.76
CA TYR A 602 -24.29 -7.09 12.17
C TYR A 602 -23.13 -7.45 11.24
N ASP A 603 -23.04 -8.71 10.80
CA ASP A 603 -21.98 -9.19 9.90
C ASP A 603 -22.13 -8.69 8.44
N GLU A 604 -23.32 -8.19 8.10
CA GLU A 604 -23.64 -7.70 6.75
C GLU A 604 -23.28 -6.23 6.61
N GLY A 605 -22.25 -5.68 6.90
CA GLY A 605 -21.83 -4.25 6.73
C GLY A 605 -22.86 -3.30 6.11
N GLY A 606 -22.76 -2.02 6.30
CA GLY A 606 -23.72 -1.04 5.74
C GLY A 606 -23.62 -0.93 4.22
N GLN A 607 -24.76 -0.91 3.53
CA GLN A 607 -24.79 -0.87 2.06
C GLN A 607 -24.11 0.37 1.46
N LEU A 608 -24.28 1.54 2.09
CA LEU A 608 -23.64 2.76 1.63
C LEU A 608 -22.15 2.76 2.01
N SER A 609 -21.83 2.45 3.26
CA SER A 609 -20.46 2.42 3.77
C SER A 609 -19.58 1.47 2.97
N GLU A 610 -20.06 0.25 2.65
CA GLU A 610 -19.33 -0.71 1.83
C GLU A 610 -19.14 -0.26 0.37
N LYS A 611 -20.21 0.31 -0.25
CA LYS A 611 -20.10 0.80 -1.63
C LYS A 611 -19.10 1.95 -1.76
N VAL A 612 -19.11 2.88 -0.80
CA VAL A 612 -18.17 4.04 -0.79
C VAL A 612 -16.76 3.58 -0.47
N ARG A 613 -16.58 2.67 0.48
CA ARG A 613 -15.27 2.09 0.80
C ARG A 613 -14.62 1.43 -0.40
N ARG A 614 -15.41 0.70 -1.22
CA ARG A 614 -14.92 0.06 -2.46
C ARG A 614 -14.68 1.05 -3.60
N ASN A 615 -15.42 2.16 -3.63
CA ASN A 615 -15.34 3.18 -4.66
C ASN A 615 -15.32 4.58 -4.02
N PRO A 616 -14.22 4.97 -3.36
CA PRO A 616 -14.13 6.25 -2.66
C PRO A 616 -14.11 7.46 -3.61
N TYR A 617 -13.86 7.22 -4.91
CA TYR A 617 -13.83 8.23 -5.95
C TYR A 617 -15.05 8.06 -6.86
N SER A 618 -16.17 8.68 -6.44
CA SER A 618 -17.47 8.45 -7.07
C SER A 618 -18.44 9.62 -6.90
N VAL A 619 -19.50 9.63 -7.69
CA VAL A 619 -20.69 10.45 -7.46
C VAL A 619 -21.67 9.65 -6.62
N ILE A 620 -22.13 10.21 -5.52
CA ILE A 620 -23.18 9.61 -4.69
C ILE A 620 -24.47 10.38 -4.96
N LEU A 621 -25.45 9.69 -5.51
CA LEU A 621 -26.76 10.23 -5.79
C LEU A 621 -27.78 9.72 -4.77
N PHE A 622 -28.23 10.59 -3.89
CA PHE A 622 -29.38 10.37 -3.01
C PHE A 622 -30.65 10.85 -3.73
N ASP A 623 -31.42 9.89 -4.23
CA ASP A 623 -32.62 10.20 -5.02
C ASP A 623 -33.85 10.31 -4.10
N GLU A 624 -34.70 11.33 -4.30
CA GLU A 624 -35.91 11.60 -3.52
C GLU A 624 -35.66 11.79 -2.02
N ILE A 625 -34.68 12.68 -1.69
CA ILE A 625 -34.21 12.90 -0.30
C ILE A 625 -35.29 13.29 0.68
N GLU A 626 -36.39 13.91 0.23
CA GLU A 626 -37.57 14.30 1.03
C GLU A 626 -38.29 13.09 1.64
N LYS A 627 -38.07 11.88 1.12
CA LYS A 627 -38.68 10.65 1.63
C LYS A 627 -37.86 9.99 2.74
N ALA A 628 -36.64 10.41 2.95
CA ALA A 628 -35.74 9.81 3.93
C ALA A 628 -36.22 10.04 5.37
N HIS A 629 -35.98 9.03 6.22
CA HIS A 629 -36.19 9.17 7.67
C HIS A 629 -35.33 10.30 8.26
N PRO A 630 -35.79 11.05 9.26
CA PRO A 630 -35.01 12.14 9.89
C PRO A 630 -33.60 11.74 10.35
N ASP A 631 -33.38 10.51 10.80
CA ASP A 631 -32.07 10.03 11.24
C ASP A 631 -31.05 9.92 10.09
N VAL A 632 -31.50 9.77 8.84
CA VAL A 632 -30.61 9.80 7.66
C VAL A 632 -29.95 11.17 7.51
N PHE A 633 -30.69 12.25 7.82
CA PHE A 633 -30.11 13.59 7.76
C PHE A 633 -29.00 13.81 8.76
N ASN A 634 -29.05 13.16 9.92
CA ASN A 634 -27.97 13.24 10.91
C ASN A 634 -26.67 12.59 10.39
N ILE A 635 -26.80 11.49 9.65
CA ILE A 635 -25.64 10.85 8.97
C ILE A 635 -25.12 11.77 7.86
N LEU A 636 -26.01 12.32 7.05
CA LEU A 636 -25.60 13.23 5.99
C LEU A 636 -24.95 14.50 6.52
N LEU A 637 -25.38 15.03 7.67
CA LEU A 637 -24.70 16.16 8.32
C LEU A 637 -23.25 15.82 8.64
N GLN A 638 -23.00 14.63 9.21
CA GLN A 638 -21.64 14.18 9.48
C GLN A 638 -20.80 14.06 8.19
N VAL A 639 -21.39 13.51 7.12
CA VAL A 639 -20.71 13.42 5.82
C VAL A 639 -20.37 14.80 5.25
N LEU A 640 -21.30 15.76 5.36
CA LEU A 640 -21.15 17.12 4.78
C LEU A 640 -20.15 17.98 5.56
N ASP A 641 -19.98 17.75 6.87
CA ASP A 641 -19.06 18.50 7.72
C ASP A 641 -17.68 17.85 7.82
N ASP A 642 -17.67 16.59 8.25
CA ASP A 642 -16.44 15.88 8.60
C ASP A 642 -15.89 15.06 7.41
N GLY A 643 -16.68 14.92 6.35
CA GLY A 643 -16.30 14.14 5.16
C GLY A 643 -16.14 12.65 5.42
N HIS A 644 -16.61 12.13 6.56
CA HIS A 644 -16.56 10.70 6.87
C HIS A 644 -17.77 10.28 7.71
N ILE A 645 -18.01 8.96 7.74
CA ILE A 645 -18.94 8.33 8.67
C ILE A 645 -18.23 7.20 9.39
N THR A 646 -18.71 6.89 10.60
CA THR A 646 -18.26 5.69 11.32
C THR A 646 -19.28 4.58 11.08
N ASP A 647 -18.85 3.43 10.55
CA ASP A 647 -19.71 2.29 10.34
C ASP A 647 -20.01 1.57 11.67
N ALA A 648 -20.90 0.56 11.64
CA ALA A 648 -21.25 -0.21 12.83
C ALA A 648 -20.09 -1.03 13.42
N HIS A 649 -19.03 -1.23 12.65
CA HIS A 649 -17.79 -1.89 13.09
C HIS A 649 -16.74 -0.89 13.65
N GLY A 650 -17.09 0.38 13.80
CA GLY A 650 -16.16 1.42 14.27
C GLY A 650 -15.20 1.94 13.21
N ARG A 651 -15.28 1.48 11.96
CA ARG A 651 -14.39 1.88 10.89
C ARG A 651 -14.83 3.21 10.28
N LYS A 652 -13.90 4.11 10.03
CA LYS A 652 -14.14 5.37 9.35
C LYS A 652 -14.21 5.16 7.84
N VAL A 653 -15.31 5.56 7.21
CA VAL A 653 -15.54 5.53 5.77
C VAL A 653 -15.45 6.95 5.23
N ASP A 654 -14.51 7.19 4.34
CA ASP A 654 -14.18 8.52 3.82
C ASP A 654 -15.04 8.90 2.60
N PHE A 655 -15.60 10.10 2.64
CA PHE A 655 -16.42 10.72 1.57
C PHE A 655 -15.71 11.95 0.96
N LYS A 656 -14.48 12.29 1.39
CA LYS A 656 -13.80 13.53 0.97
C LYS A 656 -13.54 13.59 -0.54
N GLN A 657 -13.37 12.42 -1.16
CA GLN A 657 -13.12 12.30 -2.59
C GLN A 657 -14.42 12.06 -3.41
N THR A 658 -15.59 12.19 -2.78
CA THR A 658 -16.88 11.99 -3.45
C THR A 658 -17.54 13.33 -3.83
N ILE A 659 -18.44 13.27 -4.81
CA ILE A 659 -19.39 14.33 -5.10
C ILE A 659 -20.78 13.88 -4.65
N ILE A 660 -21.40 14.63 -3.76
CA ILE A 660 -22.71 14.31 -3.21
C ILE A 660 -23.78 15.08 -3.96
N ILE A 661 -24.73 14.38 -4.53
CA ILE A 661 -25.88 14.94 -5.20
C ILE A 661 -27.14 14.39 -4.53
N MET A 662 -27.99 15.29 -4.09
CA MET A 662 -29.31 14.98 -3.52
C MET A 662 -30.37 15.50 -4.49
N THR A 663 -31.35 14.67 -4.86
CA THR A 663 -32.48 15.14 -5.68
C THR A 663 -33.72 15.20 -4.83
N SER A 664 -34.55 16.23 -5.10
CA SER A 664 -35.87 16.36 -4.49
C SER A 664 -36.89 16.85 -5.49
N ASN A 665 -38.11 16.41 -5.33
CA ASN A 665 -39.26 16.90 -6.05
C ASN A 665 -40.04 17.99 -5.26
N ALA A 666 -39.50 18.43 -4.12
CA ALA A 666 -40.07 19.52 -3.34
C ALA A 666 -40.21 20.78 -4.20
N GLY A 667 -41.31 21.46 -4.10
CA GLY A 667 -41.62 22.68 -4.90
C GLY A 667 -41.98 22.37 -6.36
N ALA A 668 -42.09 21.13 -6.79
CA ALA A 668 -42.41 20.78 -8.17
C ALA A 668 -43.76 21.37 -8.63
N GLN A 669 -44.79 21.44 -7.77
CA GLN A 669 -46.07 22.03 -8.07
C GLN A 669 -45.98 23.55 -8.31
N SER A 670 -45.16 24.24 -7.51
CA SER A 670 -44.94 25.67 -7.66
C SER A 670 -44.18 26.03 -8.95
N ILE A 671 -43.44 25.03 -9.51
CA ILE A 671 -42.72 25.15 -10.79
C ILE A 671 -43.67 24.93 -11.98
N ILE A 672 -44.56 23.91 -11.89
CA ILE A 672 -45.48 23.53 -12.97
C ILE A 672 -46.65 24.47 -13.07
N GLU A 673 -47.22 24.92 -11.96
CA GLU A 673 -48.36 25.81 -11.87
C GLU A 673 -47.98 27.05 -11.06
N PRO A 674 -47.29 28.04 -11.68
CA PRO A 674 -46.97 29.25 -10.96
C PRO A 674 -48.27 29.96 -10.60
N LYS A 675 -48.53 30.18 -9.31
CA LYS A 675 -49.68 30.93 -8.82
C LYS A 675 -49.61 32.37 -9.40
N LYS A 676 -50.40 32.65 -10.42
CA LYS A 676 -50.56 33.98 -10.97
C LYS A 676 -51.32 34.86 -9.96
N LEU A 677 -50.60 35.50 -9.06
CA LEU A 677 -51.10 36.55 -8.20
C LEU A 677 -50.77 37.89 -8.86
N GLY A 678 -51.77 38.46 -9.55
CA GLY A 678 -51.76 39.88 -9.97
C GLY A 678 -51.48 40.07 -11.46
N PHE A 679 -52.20 41.09 -12.00
CA PHE A 679 -52.16 41.59 -13.36
C PHE A 679 -50.88 42.37 -13.68
N LEU A 680 -49.74 41.72 -13.84
CA LEU A 680 -48.53 42.33 -14.37
C LEU A 680 -47.84 41.34 -15.32
N ASN A 681 -48.13 41.51 -16.63
CA ASN A 681 -47.36 40.92 -17.70
C ASN A 681 -46.03 41.66 -17.80
N SER A 682 -45.01 41.20 -17.12
CA SER A 682 -43.63 41.58 -17.45
C SER A 682 -43.01 40.44 -18.29
N PRO A 683 -42.46 40.77 -19.47
CA PRO A 683 -41.89 39.77 -20.39
C PRO A 683 -40.44 39.37 -20.00
N ASP A 684 -40.09 39.40 -18.72
CA ASP A 684 -38.72 39.19 -18.29
C ASP A 684 -38.56 37.78 -17.68
N GLU A 685 -38.12 36.82 -18.51
CA GLU A 685 -37.88 35.43 -18.12
C GLU A 685 -36.98 35.27 -16.86
N LYS A 686 -36.11 36.25 -16.59
CA LYS A 686 -35.24 36.25 -15.40
C LYS A 686 -36.02 36.56 -14.12
N GLN A 687 -36.97 37.50 -14.15
CA GLN A 687 -37.79 37.84 -12.96
C GLN A 687 -38.76 36.70 -12.61
N ASP A 688 -39.29 36.02 -13.60
CA ASP A 688 -40.14 34.84 -13.38
C ASP A 688 -39.35 33.69 -12.77
N TYR A 689 -38.09 33.51 -13.17
CA TYR A 689 -37.19 32.52 -12.58
C TYR A 689 -36.84 32.82 -11.12
N GLU A 690 -36.47 34.05 -10.80
CA GLU A 690 -36.14 34.43 -9.40
C GLU A 690 -37.35 34.26 -8.47
N ARG A 691 -38.56 34.61 -8.93
CA ARG A 691 -39.78 34.34 -8.17
C ARG A 691 -40.05 32.84 -7.97
N MET A 692 -39.93 32.07 -9.02
CA MET A 692 -40.06 30.62 -8.96
C MET A 692 -39.05 30.02 -7.97
N LYS A 693 -37.78 30.43 -8.06
CA LYS A 693 -36.70 30.00 -7.16
C LYS A 693 -37.00 30.35 -5.70
N SER A 694 -37.50 31.57 -5.46
CA SER A 694 -37.89 32.02 -4.11
C SER A 694 -39.02 31.17 -3.52
N ASN A 695 -40.08 30.88 -4.30
CA ASN A 695 -41.18 30.03 -3.85
C ASN A 695 -40.73 28.59 -3.54
N VAL A 696 -39.91 28.03 -4.41
CA VAL A 696 -39.34 26.68 -4.18
C VAL A 696 -38.47 26.66 -2.93
N MET A 697 -37.63 27.67 -2.74
CA MET A 697 -36.76 27.77 -1.57
C MET A 697 -37.56 27.93 -0.26
N GLU A 698 -38.72 28.62 -0.30
CA GLU A 698 -39.60 28.71 0.87
C GLU A 698 -40.18 27.32 1.25
N GLU A 699 -40.59 26.54 0.27
CA GLU A 699 -41.06 25.17 0.48
C GLU A 699 -39.96 24.24 0.99
N VAL A 700 -38.76 24.36 0.43
CA VAL A 700 -37.57 23.60 0.87
C VAL A 700 -37.20 23.91 2.32
N ARG A 701 -37.25 25.19 2.73
CA ARG A 701 -37.04 25.61 4.13
C ARG A 701 -38.07 25.07 5.11
N ARG A 702 -39.27 24.73 4.65
CA ARG A 702 -40.30 24.07 5.47
C ARG A 702 -40.05 22.56 5.63
N LEU A 703 -39.45 21.93 4.60
CA LEU A 703 -39.20 20.48 4.60
C LEU A 703 -37.87 20.08 5.29
N PHE A 704 -36.84 20.90 5.09
CA PHE A 704 -35.49 20.59 5.58
C PHE A 704 -35.07 21.57 6.67
N LYS A 705 -34.36 21.06 7.67
CA LYS A 705 -33.82 21.87 8.76
C LYS A 705 -32.82 22.92 8.21
N PRO A 706 -32.78 24.13 8.74
CA PRO A 706 -31.79 25.15 8.32
C PRO A 706 -30.35 24.69 8.43
N GLU A 707 -30.04 23.91 9.46
CA GLU A 707 -28.72 23.34 9.67
C GLU A 707 -28.26 22.49 8.48
N PHE A 708 -29.13 21.63 7.95
CA PHE A 708 -28.84 20.81 6.79
C PHE A 708 -28.63 21.63 5.52
N LEU A 709 -29.51 22.61 5.27
CA LEU A 709 -29.41 23.47 4.07
C LEU A 709 -28.13 24.31 4.04
N ASN A 710 -27.64 24.74 5.22
CA ASN A 710 -26.43 25.55 5.34
C ASN A 710 -25.13 24.76 5.10
N ARG A 711 -25.20 23.43 5.11
CA ARG A 711 -24.03 22.53 4.86
C ARG A 711 -23.89 22.15 3.39
N ILE A 712 -24.92 22.43 2.59
CA ILE A 712 -24.94 22.15 1.15
C ILE A 712 -24.22 23.30 0.42
N ASP A 713 -23.25 22.94 -0.44
CA ASP A 713 -22.48 23.94 -1.18
C ASP A 713 -23.37 24.75 -2.14
N GLU A 714 -24.29 24.09 -2.85
CA GLU A 714 -25.14 24.73 -3.84
C GLU A 714 -26.52 24.08 -3.92
N ILE A 715 -27.58 24.90 -3.94
CA ILE A 715 -28.98 24.49 -4.14
C ILE A 715 -29.44 24.95 -5.50
N MET A 716 -29.82 24.02 -6.36
CA MET A 716 -30.14 24.28 -7.75
C MET A 716 -31.59 23.97 -8.08
N VAL A 717 -32.27 24.89 -8.70
CA VAL A 717 -33.66 24.72 -9.19
C VAL A 717 -33.62 24.44 -10.69
N PHE A 718 -34.04 23.23 -11.08
CA PHE A 718 -34.11 22.81 -12.47
C PHE A 718 -35.36 23.39 -13.17
N HIS A 719 -35.13 23.96 -14.32
CA HIS A 719 -36.18 24.51 -15.15
C HIS A 719 -37.05 23.47 -15.85
N PRO A 720 -38.32 23.71 -16.07
CA PRO A 720 -39.13 22.88 -16.95
C PRO A 720 -38.57 22.93 -18.38
N LEU A 721 -38.63 21.81 -19.08
CA LEU A 721 -38.12 21.72 -20.43
C LEU A 721 -39.12 22.35 -21.44
N ASN A 722 -38.61 23.16 -22.35
CA ASN A 722 -39.39 23.71 -23.45
C ASN A 722 -39.33 22.76 -24.69
N LYS A 723 -40.20 23.02 -25.69
CA LYS A 723 -40.31 22.19 -26.92
C LYS A 723 -38.94 22.09 -27.65
N ALA A 724 -38.16 23.18 -27.68
CA ALA A 724 -36.85 23.20 -28.33
C ALA A 724 -35.81 22.30 -27.58
N HIS A 725 -35.88 22.29 -26.26
CA HIS A 725 -35.05 21.40 -25.44
C HIS A 725 -35.39 19.94 -25.68
N ILE A 726 -36.68 19.60 -25.76
CA ILE A 726 -37.17 18.24 -26.02
C ILE A 726 -36.69 17.73 -27.38
N CYS A 727 -36.78 18.54 -28.45
CA CYS A 727 -36.25 18.15 -29.76
C CYS A 727 -34.77 17.85 -29.74
N LYS A 728 -33.96 18.62 -28.99
CA LYS A 728 -32.53 18.35 -28.80
C LYS A 728 -32.28 17.05 -28.03
N ILE A 729 -33.06 16.80 -26.97
CA ILE A 729 -32.98 15.55 -26.17
C ILE A 729 -33.30 14.31 -27.03
N VAL A 730 -34.37 14.37 -27.81
CA VAL A 730 -34.73 13.32 -28.80
C VAL A 730 -33.55 13.06 -29.74
N GLY A 731 -32.87 14.11 -30.21
CA GLY A 731 -31.71 13.98 -31.07
C GLY A 731 -30.53 13.27 -30.41
N ILE A 732 -30.32 13.47 -29.08
CA ILE A 732 -29.29 12.76 -28.32
C ILE A 732 -29.67 11.27 -28.15
N MET A 733 -30.90 10.98 -27.75
CA MET A 733 -31.41 9.62 -27.57
C MET A 733 -31.36 8.81 -28.86
N LEU A 734 -31.71 9.44 -29.98
CA LEU A 734 -31.63 8.81 -31.30
C LEU A 734 -30.20 8.52 -31.74
N ARG A 735 -29.24 9.40 -31.47
CA ARG A 735 -27.83 9.14 -31.75
C ARG A 735 -27.30 7.93 -30.98
N THR A 736 -27.72 7.79 -29.71
CA THR A 736 -27.37 6.62 -28.90
C THR A 736 -27.97 5.33 -29.49
N LEU A 737 -29.21 5.41 -29.96
CA LEU A 737 -29.87 4.28 -30.65
C LEU A 737 -29.18 3.96 -32.01
N GLU A 738 -28.87 4.99 -32.80
CA GLU A 738 -28.13 4.86 -34.08
C GLU A 738 -26.78 4.15 -33.88
N LYS A 739 -26.03 4.53 -32.86
CA LYS A 739 -24.76 3.91 -32.49
C LYS A 739 -24.96 2.43 -32.10
N ARG A 740 -25.94 2.15 -31.23
CA ARG A 740 -26.27 0.76 -30.82
C ARG A 740 -26.70 -0.12 -32.00
N CYS A 741 -27.52 0.39 -32.91
CA CYS A 741 -27.91 -0.33 -34.11
C CYS A 741 -26.72 -0.61 -35.04
N LEU A 742 -25.79 0.34 -35.16
CA LEU A 742 -24.57 0.17 -35.93
C LEU A 742 -23.63 -0.89 -35.32
N ASP A 743 -23.35 -0.75 -34.00
CA ASP A 743 -22.37 -1.60 -33.30
C ASP A 743 -22.87 -3.07 -33.19
N GLN A 744 -24.17 -3.29 -32.92
CA GLN A 744 -24.71 -4.63 -32.66
C GLN A 744 -25.26 -5.33 -33.91
N MET A 745 -25.86 -4.57 -34.84
CA MET A 745 -26.61 -5.12 -35.98
C MET A 745 -26.05 -4.71 -37.35
N ASP A 746 -25.02 -3.84 -37.37
CA ASP A 746 -24.47 -3.23 -38.61
C ASP A 746 -25.55 -2.49 -39.43
N ILE A 747 -26.57 -1.93 -38.78
CA ILE A 747 -27.66 -1.18 -39.43
C ILE A 747 -27.42 0.31 -39.18
N ARG A 748 -27.33 1.07 -40.24
CA ARG A 748 -27.23 2.55 -40.19
C ARG A 748 -28.61 3.17 -40.17
N LEU A 749 -29.04 3.65 -39.02
CA LEU A 749 -30.30 4.35 -38.86
C LEU A 749 -30.11 5.85 -39.17
N LYS A 750 -30.99 6.44 -39.99
CA LYS A 750 -31.04 7.86 -40.30
C LYS A 750 -32.46 8.39 -40.05
N VAL A 751 -32.63 9.21 -39.02
CA VAL A 751 -33.93 9.79 -38.66
C VAL A 751 -34.03 11.22 -39.17
N THR A 752 -35.09 11.54 -39.91
CA THR A 752 -35.34 12.88 -40.47
C THR A 752 -35.80 13.84 -39.37
N ASP A 753 -35.60 15.13 -39.57
CA ASP A 753 -35.98 16.16 -38.60
C ASP A 753 -37.51 16.18 -38.36
N SER A 754 -38.34 15.98 -39.39
CA SER A 754 -39.79 15.80 -39.23
C SER A 754 -40.20 14.60 -38.36
N ALA A 755 -39.43 13.50 -38.42
CA ALA A 755 -39.64 12.34 -37.53
C ALA A 755 -39.21 12.66 -36.09
N ARG A 756 -38.14 13.45 -35.90
CA ARG A 756 -37.69 13.92 -34.57
C ARG A 756 -38.74 14.81 -33.92
N ASP A 757 -39.30 15.77 -34.67
CA ASP A 757 -40.34 16.68 -34.17
C ASP A 757 -41.60 15.90 -33.78
N PHE A 758 -41.99 14.92 -34.56
CA PHE A 758 -43.13 14.05 -34.24
C PHE A 758 -42.89 13.23 -32.94
N LEU A 759 -41.69 12.72 -32.76
CA LEU A 759 -41.35 12.02 -31.52
C LEU A 759 -41.31 12.95 -30.30
N ALA A 760 -40.80 14.14 -30.51
CA ALA A 760 -40.80 15.17 -29.49
C ALA A 760 -42.22 15.54 -29.04
N GLU A 761 -43.18 15.72 -29.97
CA GLU A 761 -44.57 15.96 -29.67
C GLU A 761 -45.27 14.77 -28.99
N ALA A 762 -45.01 13.57 -29.48
CA ALA A 762 -45.61 12.36 -28.92
C ALA A 762 -45.10 11.96 -27.56
N GLY A 763 -43.91 12.40 -27.20
CA GLY A 763 -43.24 12.07 -25.91
C GLY A 763 -43.17 13.23 -24.93
N PHE A 764 -43.72 14.41 -25.26
CA PHE A 764 -43.72 15.54 -24.36
C PHE A 764 -44.94 15.53 -23.42
N ASP A 765 -44.71 15.65 -22.14
CA ASP A 765 -45.76 15.86 -21.15
C ASP A 765 -45.29 16.96 -20.17
N SER A 766 -46.10 17.96 -19.96
CA SER A 766 -45.77 19.09 -19.11
C SER A 766 -45.57 18.72 -17.64
N LYS A 767 -46.16 17.59 -17.17
CA LYS A 767 -46.01 17.07 -15.80
C LYS A 767 -44.83 16.14 -15.62
N TYR A 768 -44.52 15.32 -16.64
CA TYR A 768 -43.50 14.27 -16.59
C TYR A 768 -42.23 14.61 -17.38
N GLY A 769 -42.15 15.76 -18.01
CA GLY A 769 -41.00 16.25 -18.76
C GLY A 769 -40.55 15.30 -19.89
N ALA A 770 -39.29 14.99 -19.94
CA ALA A 770 -38.71 14.12 -20.93
C ALA A 770 -38.82 12.59 -20.63
N ARG A 771 -39.40 12.20 -19.49
CA ARG A 771 -39.50 10.78 -19.10
C ARG A 771 -40.29 9.91 -20.06
N PRO A 772 -41.44 10.39 -20.66
CA PRO A 772 -42.19 9.63 -21.63
C PRO A 772 -41.51 9.46 -23.01
N LEU A 773 -40.49 10.28 -23.33
CA LEU A 773 -39.76 10.22 -24.61
C LEU A 773 -39.12 8.87 -24.86
N ARG A 774 -38.54 8.28 -23.83
CA ARG A 774 -37.89 6.96 -23.93
C ARG A 774 -38.89 5.90 -24.36
N ARG A 775 -40.07 5.92 -23.77
CA ARG A 775 -41.17 5.00 -24.12
C ARG A 775 -41.67 5.27 -25.53
N ALA A 776 -41.80 6.59 -25.93
CA ALA A 776 -42.18 6.92 -27.29
C ALA A 776 -41.18 6.47 -28.34
N ILE A 777 -39.90 6.59 -28.12
CA ILE A 777 -38.82 6.07 -28.98
C ILE A 777 -38.87 4.55 -29.03
N GLN A 778 -38.99 3.88 -27.89
CA GLN A 778 -39.11 2.41 -27.82
C GLN A 778 -40.32 1.94 -28.66
N THR A 779 -41.52 2.42 -28.39
CA THR A 779 -42.75 1.91 -29.06
C THR A 779 -42.79 2.29 -30.52
N LYS A 780 -42.32 3.51 -30.91
CA LYS A 780 -42.48 4.02 -32.28
C LYS A 780 -41.28 3.75 -33.19
N ILE A 781 -40.11 3.45 -32.63
CA ILE A 781 -38.91 3.16 -33.42
C ILE A 781 -38.39 1.75 -33.15
N GLU A 782 -38.04 1.41 -31.85
CA GLU A 782 -37.36 0.13 -31.59
C GLU A 782 -38.26 -1.07 -31.88
N ASP A 783 -39.52 -1.05 -31.41
CA ASP A 783 -40.47 -2.12 -31.63
C ASP A 783 -40.81 -2.30 -33.12
N VAL A 784 -40.99 -1.19 -33.85
CA VAL A 784 -41.29 -1.23 -35.32
C VAL A 784 -40.06 -1.72 -36.10
N LEU A 785 -38.87 -1.22 -35.74
CA LEU A 785 -37.61 -1.64 -36.34
C LEU A 785 -37.34 -3.14 -36.12
N ALA A 786 -37.66 -3.63 -34.92
CA ALA A 786 -37.53 -5.07 -34.60
C ALA A 786 -38.44 -5.92 -35.44
N ASN A 787 -39.70 -5.52 -35.65
CA ASN A 787 -40.66 -6.21 -36.52
C ASN A 787 -40.18 -6.21 -37.97
N GLU A 788 -39.75 -5.09 -38.53
CA GLU A 788 -39.24 -5.01 -39.90
C GLU A 788 -37.98 -5.85 -40.14
N ILE A 789 -37.14 -6.03 -39.09
CA ILE A 789 -35.98 -6.92 -39.12
C ILE A 789 -36.44 -8.41 -39.11
N LEU A 790 -37.39 -8.75 -38.24
CA LEU A 790 -37.90 -10.11 -38.12
C LEU A 790 -38.67 -10.57 -39.37
N GLU A 791 -39.41 -9.65 -40.00
CA GLU A 791 -40.10 -9.89 -41.27
C GLU A 791 -39.13 -9.96 -42.48
N GLY A 792 -37.84 -9.65 -42.25
CA GLY A 792 -36.83 -9.73 -43.31
C GLY A 792 -36.81 -8.55 -44.29
N HIS A 793 -37.57 -7.48 -44.01
CA HIS A 793 -37.58 -6.27 -44.81
C HIS A 793 -36.30 -5.46 -44.66
N ILE A 794 -35.67 -5.50 -43.49
CA ILE A 794 -34.39 -4.85 -43.15
C ILE A 794 -33.35 -5.93 -42.83
N LYS A 795 -32.18 -5.83 -43.47
CA LYS A 795 -31.08 -6.78 -43.32
C LYS A 795 -29.83 -6.11 -42.73
N ARG A 796 -28.94 -6.90 -42.14
CA ARG A 796 -27.62 -6.44 -41.73
C ARG A 796 -26.86 -5.77 -42.87
N GLY A 797 -26.27 -4.59 -42.61
CA GLY A 797 -25.58 -3.81 -43.64
C GLY A 797 -26.45 -2.76 -44.32
N ASP A 798 -27.75 -2.75 -44.05
CA ASP A 798 -28.67 -1.78 -44.68
C ASP A 798 -28.60 -0.42 -43.99
N THR A 799 -28.85 0.65 -44.82
CA THR A 799 -29.09 1.99 -44.29
C THR A 799 -30.59 2.20 -44.26
N VAL A 800 -31.18 2.38 -43.10
CA VAL A 800 -32.60 2.59 -42.87
C VAL A 800 -32.91 4.05 -42.68
N ARG A 801 -33.76 4.60 -43.49
CA ARG A 801 -34.25 6.00 -43.33
C ARG A 801 -35.64 5.99 -42.70
N VAL A 802 -35.75 6.68 -41.54
CA VAL A 802 -37.03 6.88 -40.83
C VAL A 802 -37.58 8.23 -41.18
N GLN A 803 -38.77 8.23 -41.80
CA GLN A 803 -39.45 9.47 -42.24
C GLN A 803 -40.88 9.48 -41.74
N MET A 804 -41.44 10.70 -41.63
CA MET A 804 -42.84 10.87 -41.32
C MET A 804 -43.69 10.82 -42.59
N HIS A 805 -44.71 9.95 -42.59
CA HIS A 805 -45.69 9.86 -43.64
C HIS A 805 -47.10 9.72 -43.02
N GLN A 806 -48.05 10.59 -43.37
CA GLN A 806 -49.42 10.54 -42.87
C GLN A 806 -49.59 10.31 -41.38
N LYS A 807 -48.83 11.06 -40.53
CA LYS A 807 -48.77 10.94 -39.07
C LYS A 807 -48.30 9.60 -38.54
N GLN A 808 -47.59 8.80 -39.36
CA GLN A 808 -46.91 7.56 -38.93
C GLN A 808 -45.46 7.57 -39.37
N LEU A 809 -44.58 6.83 -38.62
CA LEU A 809 -43.19 6.66 -39.00
C LEU A 809 -43.09 5.55 -40.04
N ARG A 810 -42.42 5.82 -41.15
CA ARG A 810 -42.14 4.84 -42.21
C ARG A 810 -40.66 4.56 -42.28
N PHE A 811 -40.30 3.27 -42.28
CA PHE A 811 -38.97 2.76 -42.41
C PHE A 811 -38.67 2.37 -43.85
N THR A 812 -37.69 2.99 -44.47
CA THR A 812 -37.32 2.68 -45.87
C THR A 812 -35.87 2.30 -45.95
N PRO A 813 -35.57 1.04 -46.35
CA PRO A 813 -34.18 0.61 -46.57
C PRO A 813 -33.64 1.27 -47.82
N VAL A 814 -32.53 1.97 -47.70
CA VAL A 814 -31.80 2.60 -48.81
C VAL A 814 -30.71 1.65 -49.24
N LYS A 815 -30.90 0.93 -50.32
CA LYS A 815 -29.89 0.03 -50.88
C LYS A 815 -28.68 0.84 -51.34
N ASN A 816 -27.53 0.58 -50.72
CA ASN A 816 -26.27 1.16 -51.15
C ASN A 816 -25.86 0.60 -52.51
N ARG A 817 -25.90 1.40 -53.57
CA ARG A 817 -25.54 1.05 -54.95
C ARG A 817 -24.04 0.76 -55.16
N GLN A 818 -23.23 0.64 -54.13
CA GLN A 818 -21.74 0.55 -54.29
C GLN A 818 -21.12 -0.84 -54.16
N THR A 819 -21.88 -1.92 -53.91
CA THR A 819 -21.28 -3.25 -53.72
C THR A 819 -21.46 -4.20 -54.92
N THR A 820 -21.93 -3.73 -56.09
CA THR A 820 -22.13 -4.59 -57.32
C THR A 820 -21.08 -4.38 -58.40
N LYS A 821 -20.00 -3.61 -58.23
CA LYS A 821 -18.97 -3.40 -59.22
C LYS A 821 -17.73 -4.29 -59.10
N ASN A 822 -17.56 -5.06 -58.03
CA ASN A 822 -16.34 -5.86 -57.81
C ASN A 822 -16.55 -7.38 -57.82
N LYS A 823 -17.62 -7.90 -58.55
CA LYS A 823 -17.78 -9.35 -58.77
C LYS A 823 -17.74 -9.77 -60.25
N LYS A 824 -17.35 -8.88 -61.15
CA LYS A 824 -17.25 -9.26 -62.60
C LYS A 824 -15.82 -9.32 -63.15
N ASP A 825 -14.78 -8.95 -62.42
CA ASP A 825 -13.40 -8.96 -62.90
C ASP A 825 -12.51 -10.04 -62.28
N ILE A 826 -13.09 -11.13 -61.77
CA ILE A 826 -12.37 -12.35 -61.40
C ILE A 826 -13.04 -13.54 -62.10
N LYS A 827 -13.15 -13.46 -63.42
CA LYS A 827 -13.35 -14.59 -64.35
C LYS A 827 -13.01 -14.13 -65.76
N SER A 828 -11.74 -14.01 -66.05
CA SER A 828 -11.12 -14.20 -67.34
C SER A 828 -9.62 -14.51 -67.14
#